data_b804ae02dcec3109e41cfc150cdb00e6
#
_entry.id   b804ae02dcec3109e41cfc150cdb00e6
#
_cell.length_a   1.000
_cell.length_b   1.000
_cell.length_c   1.000
_cell.angle_alpha   90.00
_cell.angle_beta   90.00
_cell.angle_gamma   90.00
#
_symmetry.space_group_name_H-M   'P 1'
#
loop_
_entity.id
_entity.type
_entity.pdbx_description
1 polymer ?
#
loop_
_entity_poly.entity_id
_entity_poly.type
_entity_poly.pdbx_seq_one_letter_code
_entity_poly.pdbx_strand_id
1 'polypeptide(L)'
;IKLDMNPFLNNSQKSIRFRYNSVTNVSTILLLLTLFSVKSNAQVVQVGAGSYSTTLPSGEIGPQNASGQNISPKISTSFDQRIQTNDWWSSLIYPFFGNQHSGKLIAHPLSMQANAAGLEISYQYQHVLINAAPGSDYLFPYDAQMTVGIEGMNAPNTKTHSYDDWTVTAEWVDGTRSMLATMGHGLPFVYFEIQGGDALIDFDGTPNVWYDQEGILGVTVEGRHYGIFAPTGSAWSGTNRYTSNLNGKDYLSVALLPNSSQETLLEFKNRAYAFITNSVVDWTYDEINSTVTSTYRYETTLKDSADGHINETISALYRHQWLHVNEPLTEYSFVSPRGQIKLLKGNTFTTTLPFQGVLPALPNQGDYNPDVLGELIAEVTNESLDVGPSYENGKAMARFANLAHIAEQMGRTEERDYFISELKIRLEDWFTAGGQQEYSYNSTWDVLTGYPSGYGADNQINDHHFHMSYAIVSAATIAQYDPEWATQEQWGGMVNMLIRDANNWNREDELFPFLRSFDIYAGHSWAAGHGDFAEGNNQESSSESMNYASSVILWGEVTNQPEIRDMGIFLYTTETTAVEQYYFDIDEEVFPEGYPHVALAMVGGSKGVHATWFGGDPEFVHGINFLPITSGSLYLGRHPDYVLKNYDEIVEERSGQPKLWKDLFWVYVSMANPDYALAQYLTESPKVD
;
A
#
# COMPACT_ATOMS: atom_id res chain seq x y z
N ILE A 1 3.80 -22.13 23.55
CA ILE A 1 3.50 -22.78 22.26
C ILE A 1 4.52 -22.23 21.30
N LYS A 2 5.54 -23.04 20.95
CA LYS A 2 6.52 -22.69 19.94
C LYS A 2 5.84 -22.83 18.58
N LEU A 3 5.70 -21.73 17.86
CA LEU A 3 5.44 -21.73 16.42
C LEU A 3 6.81 -21.73 15.72
N ASP A 4 7.12 -22.86 15.07
CA ASP A 4 8.27 -22.97 14.17
C ASP A 4 8.00 -22.11 12.94
N MET A 5 8.71 -20.98 12.85
CA MET A 5 8.78 -20.16 11.64
C MET A 5 10.15 -20.36 10.99
N ASN A 6 10.26 -21.37 10.14
CA ASN A 6 11.19 -21.34 9.02
C ASN A 6 11.05 -22.55 8.08
N PRO A 7 10.49 -22.41 6.87
CA PRO A 7 10.66 -23.42 5.83
C PRO A 7 11.29 -22.91 4.52
N PHE A 8 12.11 -21.88 4.50
CA PHE A 8 12.71 -21.43 3.25
C PHE A 8 14.23 -21.33 3.30
N LEU A 9 14.91 -22.45 3.55
CA LEU A 9 16.29 -22.66 3.08
C LEU A 9 16.61 -24.15 3.20
N ASN A 10 16.46 -24.88 2.11
CA ASN A 10 17.28 -26.02 1.64
C ASN A 10 16.52 -26.90 0.67
N ASN A 11 16.86 -26.83 -0.60
CA ASN A 11 16.72 -27.98 -1.48
C ASN A 11 17.95 -28.13 -2.36
N SER A 12 18.87 -28.95 -1.86
CA SER A 12 19.98 -29.47 -2.62
C SER A 12 19.48 -30.52 -3.63
N GLN A 13 19.94 -30.37 -4.86
CA GLN A 13 19.74 -31.29 -5.97
C GLN A 13 20.04 -32.76 -5.62
N LYS A 14 19.12 -33.65 -5.94
CA LYS A 14 19.40 -35.07 -6.16
C LYS A 14 18.97 -35.45 -7.58
N SER A 15 19.97 -35.65 -8.42
CA SER A 15 19.81 -36.24 -9.73
C SER A 15 19.46 -37.76 -9.61
N ILE A 16 18.38 -38.18 -10.25
CA ILE A 16 18.06 -39.58 -10.43
C ILE A 16 18.25 -39.91 -11.92
N ARG A 17 19.26 -40.78 -12.19
CA ARG A 17 19.48 -41.35 -13.52
C ARG A 17 18.56 -42.54 -13.67
N PHE A 18 17.72 -42.57 -14.71
CA PHE A 18 17.07 -43.78 -15.19
C PHE A 18 17.84 -44.37 -16.40
N ARG A 19 18.12 -45.64 -16.31
CA ARG A 19 18.72 -46.46 -17.39
C ARG A 19 17.62 -46.94 -18.34
N TYR A 20 17.87 -46.78 -19.63
CA TYR A 20 17.13 -47.43 -20.68
C TYR A 20 17.51 -48.90 -20.80
N ASN A 21 16.50 -49.76 -20.94
CA ASN A 21 16.63 -51.07 -21.58
C ASN A 21 15.60 -51.20 -22.71
N SER A 22 16.12 -51.44 -23.88
CA SER A 22 15.40 -51.66 -25.12
C SER A 22 14.85 -53.10 -25.20
N VAL A 23 13.67 -53.32 -25.77
CA VAL A 23 13.37 -54.48 -26.68
C VAL A 23 12.21 -54.10 -27.62
N THR A 24 12.46 -54.40 -28.87
CA THR A 24 11.73 -54.30 -30.13
C THR A 24 10.38 -55.05 -30.20
N ASN A 25 9.37 -54.58 -30.93
CA ASN A 25 8.97 -54.90 -32.31
C ASN A 25 7.55 -54.48 -32.70
N VAL A 26 7.46 -53.77 -33.82
CA VAL A 26 6.60 -53.88 -35.02
C VAL A 26 5.07 -53.96 -34.86
N SER A 27 4.35 -52.94 -35.28
CA SER A 27 3.52 -52.91 -36.52
C SER A 27 2.78 -51.58 -36.69
N THR A 28 2.81 -51.14 -37.89
CA THR A 28 2.33 -49.94 -38.55
C THR A 28 0.81 -49.76 -38.43
N ILE A 29 0.35 -48.59 -37.93
CA ILE A 29 -0.83 -47.91 -38.45
C ILE A 29 -0.52 -46.41 -38.46
N LEU A 30 -0.45 -45.84 -39.64
CA LEU A 30 -0.24 -44.45 -39.95
C LEU A 30 -1.57 -43.72 -39.67
N LEU A 31 -1.69 -43.08 -38.52
CA LEU A 31 -2.74 -42.06 -38.28
C LEU A 31 -2.01 -40.73 -38.16
N LEU A 32 -2.08 -39.90 -39.21
CA LEU A 32 -1.66 -38.53 -39.21
C LEU A 32 -2.54 -37.76 -38.22
N LEU A 33 -2.15 -37.71 -36.95
CA LEU A 33 -2.55 -36.67 -36.02
C LEU A 33 -1.57 -35.54 -36.24
N THR A 34 -1.97 -34.58 -37.07
CA THR A 34 -1.38 -33.22 -37.04
C THR A 34 -1.69 -32.65 -35.67
N LEU A 35 -0.77 -32.81 -34.74
CA LEU A 35 -0.67 -31.98 -33.56
C LEU A 35 -0.39 -30.57 -34.05
N PHE A 36 -1.46 -29.79 -34.24
CA PHE A 36 -1.30 -28.34 -34.12
C PHE A 36 -0.88 -28.08 -32.68
N SER A 37 0.41 -28.03 -32.42
CA SER A 37 0.93 -27.25 -31.34
C SER A 37 0.56 -25.82 -31.69
N VAL A 38 -0.53 -25.32 -31.11
CA VAL A 38 -0.75 -23.90 -30.99
C VAL A 38 0.42 -23.44 -30.12
N LYS A 39 1.52 -23.05 -30.74
CA LYS A 39 2.46 -22.13 -30.10
C LYS A 39 1.61 -20.90 -29.84
N SER A 40 1.22 -20.67 -28.63
CA SER A 40 0.85 -19.35 -28.16
C SER A 40 2.03 -18.46 -28.55
N ASN A 41 1.91 -17.75 -29.65
CA ASN A 41 2.89 -16.72 -29.97
C ASN A 41 2.78 -15.73 -28.83
N ALA A 42 3.85 -15.53 -28.07
CA ALA A 42 3.95 -14.44 -27.12
C ALA A 42 3.52 -13.17 -27.87
N GLN A 43 2.47 -12.51 -27.42
CA GLN A 43 2.05 -11.26 -28.02
C GLN A 43 2.95 -10.19 -27.42
N VAL A 44 3.82 -9.63 -28.24
CA VAL A 44 4.66 -8.47 -27.89
C VAL A 44 3.88 -7.22 -28.22
N VAL A 45 3.75 -6.33 -27.25
CA VAL A 45 3.12 -5.02 -27.42
C VAL A 45 4.20 -3.95 -27.47
N GLN A 46 4.21 -3.17 -28.54
CA GLN A 46 5.17 -2.08 -28.72
C GLN A 46 4.74 -0.82 -27.97
N VAL A 47 5.69 -0.17 -27.32
CA VAL A 47 5.52 1.10 -26.60
C VAL A 47 6.71 1.99 -26.91
N GLY A 48 6.56 2.87 -27.89
CA GLY A 48 7.68 3.63 -28.45
C GLY A 48 8.75 2.71 -29.06
N ALA A 49 10.00 2.89 -28.68
CA ALA A 49 11.11 2.00 -29.05
C ALA A 49 11.09 0.68 -28.26
N GLY A 50 10.46 0.68 -27.07
CA GLY A 50 10.38 -0.48 -26.19
C GLY A 50 9.17 -1.37 -26.45
N SER A 51 9.05 -2.43 -25.63
CA SER A 51 7.96 -3.39 -25.71
C SER A 51 7.83 -4.21 -24.41
N TYR A 52 6.65 -4.76 -24.17
CA TYR A 52 6.41 -5.75 -23.12
C TYR A 52 5.74 -7.01 -23.68
N SER A 53 5.89 -8.13 -22.97
CA SER A 53 5.19 -9.38 -23.27
C SER A 53 3.81 -9.42 -22.62
N THR A 54 2.83 -10.11 -23.24
CA THR A 54 1.54 -10.47 -22.61
C THR A 54 1.49 -11.94 -22.20
N THR A 55 2.63 -12.62 -22.25
CA THR A 55 2.79 -14.01 -21.79
C THR A 55 3.99 -14.09 -20.86
N LEU A 56 3.86 -14.90 -19.82
CA LEU A 56 4.95 -15.12 -18.88
C LEU A 56 6.21 -15.68 -19.59
N PRO A 57 7.39 -15.19 -19.26
CA PRO A 57 8.65 -15.80 -19.71
C PRO A 57 8.75 -17.25 -19.28
N SER A 58 9.51 -18.06 -20.01
CA SER A 58 9.59 -19.50 -19.76
C SER A 58 10.21 -19.83 -18.40
N GLY A 59 9.44 -20.46 -17.54
CA GLY A 59 9.85 -20.87 -16.18
C GLY A 59 9.45 -19.89 -15.10
N GLU A 60 8.91 -18.73 -15.46
CA GLU A 60 8.42 -17.72 -14.54
C GLU A 60 6.95 -17.96 -14.16
N ILE A 61 6.53 -17.34 -13.06
CA ILE A 61 5.18 -17.48 -12.49
C ILE A 61 4.48 -16.12 -12.40
N GLY A 62 3.17 -16.15 -12.33
CA GLY A 62 2.35 -14.98 -12.04
C GLY A 62 1.67 -15.10 -10.68
N PRO A 63 0.66 -14.28 -10.37
CA PRO A 63 -0.02 -14.26 -9.08
C PRO A 63 -0.57 -15.63 -8.67
N GLN A 64 -0.19 -16.06 -7.46
CA GLN A 64 -0.49 -17.35 -6.87
C GLN A 64 -1.02 -17.23 -5.45
N ASN A 65 -1.62 -18.31 -4.93
CA ASN A 65 -1.90 -18.43 -3.51
C ASN A 65 -0.67 -18.96 -2.75
N ALA A 66 -0.76 -18.97 -1.43
CA ALA A 66 0.31 -19.46 -0.54
C ALA A 66 0.72 -20.93 -0.76
N SER A 67 -0.09 -21.72 -1.48
CA SER A 67 0.20 -23.09 -1.87
C SER A 67 0.86 -23.19 -3.25
N GLY A 68 1.19 -22.08 -3.90
CA GLY A 68 1.81 -22.04 -5.23
C GLY A 68 0.85 -22.37 -6.38
N GLN A 69 -0.45 -22.17 -6.20
CA GLN A 69 -1.46 -22.40 -7.23
C GLN A 69 -1.83 -21.07 -7.88
N ASN A 70 -1.91 -21.02 -9.20
CA ASN A 70 -2.43 -19.87 -9.92
C ASN A 70 -3.87 -19.61 -9.51
N ILE A 71 -4.18 -18.38 -9.23
CA ILE A 71 -5.51 -17.92 -8.81
C ILE A 71 -6.00 -16.76 -9.67
N SER A 72 -7.29 -16.51 -9.60
CA SER A 72 -7.93 -15.37 -10.25
C SER A 72 -8.57 -14.46 -9.20
N PRO A 73 -8.75 -13.17 -9.52
CA PRO A 73 -9.44 -12.23 -8.64
C PRO A 73 -10.85 -12.70 -8.29
N LYS A 74 -11.25 -12.52 -7.03
CA LYS A 74 -12.63 -12.78 -6.57
C LYS A 74 -13.50 -11.57 -6.87
N ILE A 75 -14.09 -11.52 -8.03
CA ILE A 75 -14.95 -10.44 -8.51
C ILE A 75 -16.37 -10.92 -8.80
N SER A 76 -17.34 -10.03 -8.67
CA SER A 76 -18.74 -10.29 -9.04
C SER A 76 -18.91 -10.37 -10.57
N THR A 77 -20.05 -10.84 -11.00
CA THR A 77 -20.36 -10.90 -12.45
C THR A 77 -20.64 -9.53 -13.07
N SER A 78 -20.89 -8.53 -12.25
CA SER A 78 -21.12 -7.13 -12.65
C SER A 78 -19.89 -6.25 -12.53
N PHE A 79 -18.77 -6.79 -12.06
CA PHE A 79 -17.52 -6.05 -11.89
C PHE A 79 -16.96 -5.67 -13.26
N ASP A 80 -16.74 -4.40 -13.50
CA ASP A 80 -16.29 -3.82 -14.77
C ASP A 80 -15.07 -2.87 -14.62
N GLN A 81 -14.41 -2.91 -13.46
CA GLN A 81 -13.27 -2.07 -13.13
C GLN A 81 -11.92 -2.81 -13.32
N ARG A 82 -10.80 -2.09 -13.26
CA ARG A 82 -9.46 -2.68 -13.21
C ARG A 82 -9.26 -3.44 -11.89
N ILE A 83 -8.36 -4.41 -11.90
CA ILE A 83 -8.10 -5.20 -10.69
C ILE A 83 -7.20 -4.40 -9.74
N GLN A 84 -7.77 -3.92 -8.64
CA GLN A 84 -7.07 -3.22 -7.57
C GLN A 84 -6.46 -4.22 -6.58
N THR A 85 -5.19 -4.05 -6.28
CA THR A 85 -4.41 -4.80 -5.28
C THR A 85 -3.62 -3.81 -4.43
N ASN A 86 -2.85 -4.28 -3.47
CA ASN A 86 -2.03 -3.41 -2.60
C ASN A 86 -2.86 -2.37 -1.83
N ASP A 87 -4.01 -2.78 -1.32
CA ASP A 87 -4.93 -1.94 -0.57
C ASP A 87 -5.30 -2.59 0.76
N TRP A 88 -5.90 -1.85 1.69
CA TRP A 88 -6.37 -2.35 2.99
C TRP A 88 -7.43 -3.45 2.87
N TRP A 89 -8.16 -3.49 1.75
CA TRP A 89 -9.23 -4.46 1.48
C TRP A 89 -8.83 -5.56 0.49
N SER A 90 -7.58 -5.64 0.04
CA SER A 90 -7.14 -6.55 -1.04
C SER A 90 -7.38 -8.03 -0.76
N SER A 91 -7.47 -8.47 0.50
CA SER A 91 -7.85 -9.86 0.84
C SER A 91 -9.25 -10.26 0.35
N LEU A 92 -10.12 -9.29 0.06
CA LEU A 92 -11.43 -9.54 -0.53
C LEU A 92 -11.31 -9.97 -2.00
N ILE A 93 -10.38 -9.41 -2.76
CA ILE A 93 -10.17 -9.69 -4.19
C ILE A 93 -9.09 -10.74 -4.44
N TYR A 94 -8.04 -10.77 -3.61
CA TYR A 94 -6.86 -11.64 -3.75
C TYR A 94 -6.80 -12.68 -2.61
N PRO A 95 -7.33 -13.90 -2.82
CA PRO A 95 -7.42 -14.93 -1.77
C PRO A 95 -6.09 -15.66 -1.58
N PHE A 96 -5.07 -14.99 -1.06
CA PHE A 96 -3.71 -15.54 -0.97
C PHE A 96 -3.64 -16.80 -0.09
N PHE A 97 -4.25 -16.78 1.10
CA PHE A 97 -4.31 -17.98 1.97
C PHE A 97 -5.48 -18.92 1.66
N GLY A 98 -6.13 -18.76 0.51
CA GLY A 98 -7.25 -19.61 0.07
C GLY A 98 -8.56 -19.28 0.76
N ASN A 99 -8.68 -18.12 1.39
CA ASN A 99 -9.89 -17.64 2.05
C ASN A 99 -11.01 -17.44 1.02
N GLN A 100 -12.17 -18.10 1.24
CA GLN A 100 -13.33 -17.97 0.36
C GLN A 100 -14.04 -16.62 0.55
N HIS A 101 -13.87 -15.97 1.69
CA HIS A 101 -14.52 -14.69 2.02
C HIS A 101 -13.49 -13.55 2.02
N SER A 102 -12.94 -13.17 3.16
CA SER A 102 -11.85 -12.20 3.24
C SER A 102 -10.93 -12.54 4.42
N GLY A 103 -9.71 -11.99 4.42
CA GLY A 103 -8.98 -11.70 5.64
C GLY A 103 -9.65 -10.56 6.40
N LYS A 104 -8.93 -9.96 7.34
CA LYS A 104 -9.44 -8.78 8.06
C LYS A 104 -9.29 -7.53 7.20
N LEU A 105 -10.37 -6.78 7.12
CA LEU A 105 -10.49 -5.51 6.39
C LEU A 105 -10.38 -4.38 7.41
N ILE A 106 -9.19 -3.81 7.54
CA ILE A 106 -8.89 -2.84 8.61
C ILE A 106 -9.04 -1.43 8.07
N ALA A 107 -10.24 -0.86 8.21
CA ALA A 107 -10.61 0.41 7.59
C ALA A 107 -10.60 1.63 8.51
N HIS A 108 -10.48 1.48 9.82
CA HIS A 108 -10.61 2.54 10.82
C HIS A 108 -11.68 3.63 10.53
N PRO A 109 -12.54 3.94 11.50
CA PRO A 109 -12.54 3.41 12.88
C PRO A 109 -13.05 1.97 12.97
N LEU A 110 -13.76 1.48 11.96
CA LEU A 110 -14.27 0.10 11.92
C LEU A 110 -13.26 -0.84 11.26
N SER A 111 -13.28 -2.07 11.72
CA SER A 111 -12.63 -3.21 11.05
C SER A 111 -13.66 -4.30 10.82
N MET A 112 -13.55 -4.98 9.70
CA MET A 112 -14.54 -5.96 9.27
C MET A 112 -13.87 -7.28 8.86
N GLN A 113 -14.67 -8.35 8.79
CA GLN A 113 -14.29 -9.58 8.13
C GLN A 113 -15.52 -10.22 7.48
N ALA A 114 -15.41 -10.59 6.22
CA ALA A 114 -16.45 -11.32 5.53
C ALA A 114 -16.44 -12.80 5.94
N ASN A 115 -17.61 -13.38 6.14
CA ASN A 115 -17.81 -14.83 6.36
C ASN A 115 -19.06 -15.33 5.62
N ALA A 116 -19.39 -16.62 5.76
CA ALA A 116 -20.53 -17.22 5.07
C ALA A 116 -21.90 -16.63 5.48
N ALA A 117 -22.04 -16.12 6.71
CA ALA A 117 -23.28 -15.57 7.25
C ALA A 117 -23.44 -14.08 6.93
N GLY A 118 -22.38 -13.37 6.59
CA GLY A 118 -22.41 -11.93 6.31
C GLY A 118 -21.08 -11.23 6.62
N LEU A 119 -21.19 -9.99 7.10
CA LEU A 119 -20.07 -9.14 7.44
C LEU A 119 -19.96 -8.99 8.97
N GLU A 120 -18.85 -9.43 9.53
CA GLU A 120 -18.48 -9.11 10.91
C GLU A 120 -18.03 -7.66 11.03
N ILE A 121 -18.38 -7.00 12.13
CA ILE A 121 -18.01 -5.61 12.43
C ILE A 121 -17.31 -5.58 13.79
N SER A 122 -16.18 -4.90 13.83
CA SER A 122 -15.32 -4.71 15.00
C SER A 122 -14.90 -3.26 15.16
N TYR A 123 -14.75 -2.82 16.41
CA TYR A 123 -14.06 -1.57 16.74
C TYR A 123 -12.86 -1.87 17.63
N GLN A 124 -11.68 -1.70 17.09
CA GLN A 124 -10.38 -1.96 17.72
C GLN A 124 -9.86 -0.69 18.42
N TYR A 125 -10.13 -0.51 19.69
CA TYR A 125 -9.75 0.71 20.44
C TYR A 125 -8.77 0.46 21.59
N GLN A 126 -8.54 -0.81 21.95
CA GLN A 126 -7.61 -1.20 22.99
C GLN A 126 -6.41 -1.89 22.38
N HIS A 127 -5.22 -1.53 22.84
CA HIS A 127 -3.99 -2.15 22.40
C HIS A 127 -3.46 -3.17 23.42
N VAL A 128 -2.61 -4.04 22.95
CA VAL A 128 -1.75 -4.92 23.73
C VAL A 128 -0.31 -4.74 23.26
N LEU A 129 0.63 -4.76 24.20
CA LEU A 129 2.05 -4.79 23.88
C LEU A 129 2.52 -6.23 23.77
N ILE A 130 3.22 -6.54 22.69
CA ILE A 130 3.77 -7.86 22.42
C ILE A 130 5.29 -7.78 22.61
N ASN A 131 5.76 -8.25 23.77
CA ASN A 131 7.18 -8.32 24.07
C ASN A 131 7.76 -9.61 23.46
N ALA A 132 8.03 -9.59 22.17
CA ALA A 132 8.75 -10.65 21.48
C ALA A 132 10.15 -10.15 21.08
N ALA A 133 11.19 -10.98 21.31
CA ALA A 133 12.48 -10.66 20.72
C ALA A 133 12.36 -10.68 19.18
N PRO A 134 12.92 -9.72 18.45
CA PRO A 134 13.93 -8.76 18.89
C PRO A 134 13.41 -7.43 19.45
N GLY A 135 12.12 -7.12 19.39
CA GLY A 135 11.59 -5.86 19.89
C GLY A 135 10.20 -5.99 20.52
N SER A 136 9.62 -4.87 20.91
CA SER A 136 8.23 -4.79 21.35
C SER A 136 7.37 -4.29 20.21
N ASP A 137 6.33 -5.04 19.88
CA ASP A 137 5.29 -4.58 18.96
C ASP A 137 4.07 -4.09 19.76
N TYR A 138 3.21 -3.32 19.13
CA TYR A 138 1.84 -3.14 19.63
C TYR A 138 0.82 -3.67 18.64
N LEU A 139 -0.28 -4.16 19.16
CA LEU A 139 -1.40 -4.71 18.39
C LEU A 139 -2.71 -4.19 18.95
N PHE A 140 -3.63 -3.80 18.10
CA PHE A 140 -5.05 -3.59 18.41
C PHE A 140 -5.81 -4.85 17.98
N PRO A 141 -6.16 -5.75 18.91
CA PRO A 141 -6.77 -7.03 18.57
C PRO A 141 -8.11 -6.88 17.89
N TYR A 142 -8.33 -7.69 16.85
CA TYR A 142 -9.64 -7.81 16.21
C TYR A 142 -10.56 -8.68 17.08
N ASP A 143 -11.75 -8.14 17.36
CA ASP A 143 -12.78 -8.78 18.15
C ASP A 143 -14.14 -8.32 17.60
N ALA A 144 -14.88 -9.22 16.96
CA ALA A 144 -16.14 -8.88 16.31
C ALA A 144 -17.25 -8.66 17.35
N GLN A 145 -18.00 -7.58 17.24
CA GLN A 145 -19.14 -7.32 18.11
C GLN A 145 -20.46 -7.80 17.53
N MET A 146 -20.54 -7.92 16.23
CA MET A 146 -21.73 -8.41 15.54
C MET A 146 -21.41 -8.90 14.13
N THR A 147 -22.29 -9.76 13.62
CA THR A 147 -22.37 -10.10 12.19
C THR A 147 -23.67 -9.55 11.62
N VAL A 148 -23.59 -8.81 10.50
CA VAL A 148 -24.74 -8.34 9.74
C VAL A 148 -24.92 -9.21 8.51
N GLY A 149 -26.12 -9.74 8.31
CA GLY A 149 -26.41 -10.65 7.21
C GLY A 149 -27.89 -10.76 6.89
N ILE A 150 -28.27 -11.88 6.28
CA ILE A 150 -29.66 -12.27 6.00
C ILE A 150 -29.97 -13.53 6.79
N GLU A 151 -31.17 -13.64 7.34
CA GLU A 151 -31.57 -14.84 8.08
C GLU A 151 -31.43 -16.10 7.23
N GLY A 152 -30.62 -17.06 7.73
CA GLY A 152 -30.33 -18.33 7.04
C GLY A 152 -29.38 -18.22 5.84
N MET A 153 -28.66 -17.10 5.65
CA MET A 153 -27.59 -16.99 4.66
C MET A 153 -26.43 -17.91 5.01
N ASN A 154 -25.90 -18.59 3.99
CA ASN A 154 -24.69 -19.38 4.05
C ASN A 154 -24.00 -19.33 2.68
N ALA A 155 -23.50 -18.15 2.34
CA ALA A 155 -22.87 -17.89 1.03
C ALA A 155 -21.58 -18.69 0.89
N PRO A 156 -21.32 -19.32 -0.27
CA PRO A 156 -20.12 -20.12 -0.48
C PRO A 156 -18.84 -19.29 -0.59
N ASN A 157 -18.96 -18.03 -0.91
CA ASN A 157 -17.86 -17.07 -1.01
C ASN A 157 -18.39 -15.63 -0.94
N THR A 158 -17.45 -14.69 -0.79
CA THR A 158 -17.67 -13.26 -0.91
C THR A 158 -16.83 -12.72 -2.05
N LYS A 159 -17.35 -11.79 -2.82
CA LYS A 159 -16.70 -11.20 -3.99
C LYS A 159 -16.62 -9.70 -3.88
N THR A 160 -15.65 -9.08 -4.55
CA THR A 160 -15.62 -7.64 -4.77
C THR A 160 -16.67 -7.29 -5.82
N HIS A 161 -17.64 -6.45 -5.44
CA HIS A 161 -18.68 -5.94 -6.33
C HIS A 161 -18.22 -4.70 -7.10
N SER A 162 -17.65 -3.74 -6.39
CA SER A 162 -17.05 -2.52 -6.90
C SER A 162 -16.11 -1.91 -5.85
N TYR A 163 -15.30 -0.95 -6.26
CA TYR A 163 -14.48 -0.15 -5.36
C TYR A 163 -14.36 1.28 -5.91
N ASP A 164 -14.01 2.19 -5.02
CA ASP A 164 -13.70 3.59 -5.33
C ASP A 164 -12.34 3.94 -4.70
N ASP A 165 -11.99 5.21 -4.62
CA ASP A 165 -10.64 5.61 -4.16
C ASP A 165 -10.27 5.13 -2.76
N TRP A 166 -11.24 4.99 -1.84
CA TRP A 166 -11.01 4.45 -0.47
C TRP A 166 -12.22 3.70 0.08
N THR A 167 -13.18 3.35 -0.76
CA THR A 167 -14.33 2.52 -0.39
C THR A 167 -14.40 1.26 -1.23
N VAL A 168 -15.01 0.21 -0.70
CA VAL A 168 -15.23 -1.06 -1.38
C VAL A 168 -16.62 -1.58 -1.07
N THR A 169 -17.25 -2.21 -2.05
CA THR A 169 -18.52 -2.93 -1.89
C THR A 169 -18.29 -4.42 -2.10
N ALA A 170 -18.61 -5.20 -1.06
CA ALA A 170 -18.55 -6.65 -1.09
C ALA A 170 -19.91 -7.27 -1.37
N GLU A 171 -19.94 -8.42 -2.08
CA GLU A 171 -21.14 -9.13 -2.49
C GLU A 171 -21.18 -10.56 -1.95
N TRP A 172 -22.32 -10.93 -1.36
CA TRP A 172 -22.69 -12.30 -1.00
C TRP A 172 -23.89 -12.76 -1.81
N VAL A 173 -23.85 -14.00 -2.31
CA VAL A 173 -24.98 -14.62 -3.02
C VAL A 173 -25.17 -16.04 -2.48
N ASP A 174 -26.40 -16.34 -2.03
CA ASP A 174 -26.83 -17.66 -1.56
C ASP A 174 -28.25 -17.97 -2.08
N GLY A 175 -28.32 -18.61 -3.24
CA GLY A 175 -29.58 -18.90 -3.92
C GLY A 175 -30.34 -17.65 -4.32
N THR A 176 -31.46 -17.37 -3.63
CA THR A 176 -32.27 -16.18 -3.86
C THR A 176 -31.89 -15.01 -2.93
N ARG A 177 -31.00 -15.25 -1.95
CA ARG A 177 -30.50 -14.23 -1.05
C ARG A 177 -29.28 -13.55 -1.66
N SER A 178 -29.24 -12.24 -1.58
CA SER A 178 -28.06 -11.45 -1.92
C SER A 178 -27.89 -10.27 -0.97
N MET A 179 -26.65 -9.95 -0.67
CA MET A 179 -26.29 -8.81 0.14
C MET A 179 -25.10 -8.08 -0.48
N LEU A 180 -25.20 -6.76 -0.51
CA LEU A 180 -24.07 -5.86 -0.73
C LEU A 180 -23.74 -5.16 0.58
N ALA A 181 -22.44 -4.97 0.85
CA ALA A 181 -21.97 -4.18 1.97
C ALA A 181 -20.91 -3.19 1.51
N THR A 182 -21.18 -1.88 1.64
CA THR A 182 -20.27 -0.80 1.30
C THR A 182 -19.59 -0.30 2.57
N MET A 183 -18.25 -0.27 2.55
CA MET A 183 -17.38 0.10 3.66
C MET A 183 -16.16 0.87 3.15
N GLY A 184 -15.49 1.61 4.02
CA GLY A 184 -14.31 2.37 3.60
C GLY A 184 -13.53 2.96 4.76
N HIS A 185 -12.31 3.39 4.46
CA HIS A 185 -11.53 4.20 5.39
C HIS A 185 -12.29 5.46 5.81
N GLY A 186 -12.13 5.84 7.07
CA GLY A 186 -12.73 7.04 7.59
C GLY A 186 -14.26 7.04 7.66
N LEU A 187 -14.91 5.90 7.43
CA LEU A 187 -16.36 5.77 7.55
C LEU A 187 -16.73 5.15 8.91
N PRO A 188 -17.44 5.87 9.78
CA PRO A 188 -18.05 5.24 10.96
C PRO A 188 -19.28 4.41 10.60
N PHE A 189 -19.74 4.43 9.35
CA PHE A 189 -20.87 3.69 8.82
C PHE A 189 -20.43 2.50 7.95
N VAL A 190 -21.22 1.42 7.99
CA VAL A 190 -21.28 0.37 6.99
C VAL A 190 -22.71 0.34 6.43
N TYR A 191 -22.83 0.34 5.11
CA TYR A 191 -24.12 0.37 4.42
C TYR A 191 -24.43 -0.98 3.81
N PHE A 192 -25.67 -1.47 3.98
CA PHE A 192 -26.10 -2.78 3.50
C PHE A 192 -27.30 -2.67 2.59
N GLU A 193 -27.24 -3.37 1.44
CA GLU A 193 -28.39 -3.65 0.59
C GLU A 193 -28.69 -5.15 0.63
N ILE A 194 -29.94 -5.53 0.95
CA ILE A 194 -30.33 -6.89 1.31
C ILE A 194 -31.53 -7.34 0.49
N GLN A 195 -31.44 -8.52 -0.12
CA GLN A 195 -32.56 -9.08 -0.89
C GLN A 195 -32.78 -10.57 -0.55
N GLY A 196 -34.01 -11.02 -0.66
CA GLY A 196 -34.40 -12.43 -0.57
C GLY A 196 -34.52 -13.02 0.82
N GLY A 197 -34.58 -12.17 1.87
CA GLY A 197 -34.80 -12.60 3.25
C GLY A 197 -34.81 -11.43 4.21
N ASP A 198 -35.10 -11.71 5.49
CA ASP A 198 -35.07 -10.71 6.55
C ASP A 198 -33.63 -10.37 6.94
N ALA A 199 -33.37 -9.11 7.24
CA ALA A 199 -32.10 -8.66 7.80
C ALA A 199 -31.83 -9.33 9.14
N LEU A 200 -30.58 -9.71 9.37
CA LEU A 200 -30.11 -10.32 10.62
C LEU A 200 -28.96 -9.50 11.19
N ILE A 201 -29.06 -9.17 12.47
CA ILE A 201 -27.93 -8.74 13.29
C ILE A 201 -27.69 -9.82 14.35
N ASP A 202 -26.56 -10.49 14.27
CA ASP A 202 -26.15 -11.53 15.24
C ASP A 202 -25.03 -10.97 16.10
N PHE A 203 -25.33 -10.64 17.36
CA PHE A 203 -24.37 -10.06 18.29
C PHE A 203 -23.49 -11.13 18.91
N ASP A 204 -22.20 -10.83 19.03
CA ASP A 204 -21.30 -11.63 19.87
C ASP A 204 -21.52 -11.23 21.35
N GLY A 205 -22.26 -12.09 22.04
CA GLY A 205 -22.74 -11.81 23.41
C GLY A 205 -24.11 -11.12 23.48
N THR A 206 -24.48 -10.68 24.68
CA THR A 206 -25.77 -10.04 24.93
C THR A 206 -25.65 -8.53 24.80
N PRO A 207 -26.29 -7.89 23.80
CA PRO A 207 -26.26 -6.45 23.67
C PRO A 207 -27.01 -5.76 24.79
N ASN A 208 -26.51 -4.64 25.29
CA ASN A 208 -27.28 -3.71 26.08
C ASN A 208 -28.00 -2.75 25.12
N VAL A 209 -29.28 -3.01 24.87
CA VAL A 209 -30.14 -2.14 24.04
C VAL A 209 -30.70 -1.01 24.91
N TRP A 210 -30.31 0.22 24.62
CA TRP A 210 -30.73 1.43 25.36
C TRP A 210 -31.67 2.33 24.54
N TYR A 211 -31.83 2.02 23.23
CA TYR A 211 -32.81 2.66 22.37
C TYR A 211 -33.40 1.63 21.40
N ASP A 212 -34.73 1.58 21.25
CA ASP A 212 -35.44 0.71 20.31
C ASP A 212 -36.75 1.39 19.90
N GLN A 213 -36.71 2.17 18.83
CA GLN A 213 -37.88 2.87 18.30
C GLN A 213 -37.78 3.05 16.80
N GLU A 214 -38.87 2.86 16.06
CA GLU A 214 -39.03 3.17 14.63
C GLU A 214 -37.93 2.54 13.72
N GLY A 215 -37.51 1.32 14.05
CA GLY A 215 -36.49 0.60 13.31
C GLY A 215 -35.05 0.96 13.68
N ILE A 216 -34.86 1.83 14.68
CA ILE A 216 -33.55 2.25 15.16
C ILE A 216 -33.22 1.51 16.45
N LEU A 217 -32.01 0.90 16.50
CA LEU A 217 -31.47 0.39 17.75
C LEU A 217 -30.23 1.20 18.15
N GLY A 218 -30.18 1.63 19.40
CA GLY A 218 -28.96 2.08 20.05
C GLY A 218 -28.48 0.97 20.97
N VAL A 219 -27.29 0.42 20.71
CA VAL A 219 -26.79 -0.75 21.47
C VAL A 219 -25.36 -0.50 21.96
N THR A 220 -25.02 -1.17 23.07
CA THR A 220 -23.66 -1.29 23.56
C THR A 220 -23.30 -2.76 23.65
N VAL A 221 -22.21 -3.15 22.96
CA VAL A 221 -21.65 -4.49 22.99
C VAL A 221 -20.20 -4.36 23.46
N GLU A 222 -19.87 -5.01 24.57
CA GLU A 222 -18.50 -5.00 25.15
C GLU A 222 -17.89 -3.60 25.30
N GLY A 223 -18.73 -2.64 25.72
CA GLY A 223 -18.31 -1.24 25.91
C GLY A 223 -18.23 -0.40 24.64
N ARG A 224 -18.53 -0.98 23.48
CA ARG A 224 -18.56 -0.29 22.18
C ARG A 224 -20.00 0.07 21.82
N HIS A 225 -20.23 1.27 21.30
CA HIS A 225 -21.56 1.83 21.08
C HIS A 225 -21.88 1.84 19.59
N TYR A 226 -23.04 1.31 19.23
CA TYR A 226 -23.48 1.25 17.83
C TYR A 226 -24.90 1.77 17.67
N GLY A 227 -25.15 2.41 16.53
CA GLY A 227 -26.47 2.69 15.99
C GLY A 227 -26.78 1.75 14.83
N ILE A 228 -27.95 1.13 14.84
CA ILE A 228 -28.46 0.31 13.75
C ILE A 228 -29.69 1.01 13.18
N PHE A 229 -29.68 1.32 11.90
CA PHE A 229 -30.66 2.17 11.26
C PHE A 229 -31.34 1.41 10.10
N ALA A 230 -32.50 0.83 10.43
CA ALA A 230 -33.39 0.25 9.42
C ALA A 230 -34.33 1.33 8.83
N PRO A 231 -34.97 1.10 7.67
CA PRO A 231 -35.94 2.03 7.08
C PRO A 231 -37.02 2.46 8.06
N THR A 232 -37.50 3.68 7.93
CA THR A 232 -38.57 4.23 8.75
C THR A 232 -39.80 3.30 8.77
N GLY A 233 -40.32 2.99 9.96
CA GLY A 233 -41.41 2.06 10.18
C GLY A 233 -41.04 0.59 10.29
N SER A 234 -39.75 0.26 10.24
CA SER A 234 -39.25 -1.08 10.54
C SER A 234 -39.37 -1.41 12.02
N ALA A 235 -39.38 -2.69 12.35
CA ALA A 235 -39.31 -3.20 13.72
C ALA A 235 -38.26 -4.32 13.81
N TRP A 236 -37.54 -4.38 14.91
CA TRP A 236 -36.59 -5.43 15.23
C TRP A 236 -37.21 -6.42 16.24
N SER A 237 -36.90 -7.68 16.11
CA SER A 237 -37.33 -8.73 17.03
C SER A 237 -36.17 -9.68 17.34
N GLY A 238 -35.98 -10.00 18.59
CA GLY A 238 -34.93 -10.90 19.06
C GLY A 238 -34.40 -10.57 20.43
N THR A 239 -33.26 -11.20 20.78
CA THR A 239 -32.55 -10.94 22.05
C THR A 239 -31.05 -10.79 21.81
N ASN A 240 -30.35 -11.79 21.28
CA ASN A 240 -28.97 -11.73 20.82
C ASN A 240 -28.89 -11.72 19.28
N ARG A 241 -29.88 -12.35 18.65
CA ARG A 241 -30.10 -12.31 17.20
C ARG A 241 -31.33 -11.47 16.94
N TYR A 242 -31.17 -10.38 16.24
CA TYR A 242 -32.26 -9.49 15.88
C TYR A 242 -32.57 -9.63 14.40
N THR A 243 -33.84 -9.80 14.06
CA THR A 243 -34.32 -9.86 12.68
C THR A 243 -35.28 -8.74 12.39
N SER A 244 -35.33 -8.28 11.13
CA SER A 244 -36.27 -7.29 10.64
C SER A 244 -36.57 -7.54 9.17
N ASN A 245 -37.84 -7.43 8.77
CA ASN A 245 -38.24 -7.42 7.37
C ASN A 245 -38.03 -6.04 6.69
N LEU A 246 -37.37 -5.12 7.37
CA LEU A 246 -37.03 -3.78 6.90
C LEU A 246 -38.23 -2.97 6.36
N ASN A 247 -39.43 -3.23 6.92
CA ASN A 247 -40.69 -2.65 6.43
C ASN A 247 -40.89 -2.84 4.90
N GLY A 248 -40.42 -3.99 4.36
CA GLY A 248 -40.48 -4.33 2.93
C GLY A 248 -39.48 -3.54 2.05
N LYS A 249 -38.52 -2.87 2.64
CA LYS A 249 -37.36 -2.25 1.95
C LYS A 249 -36.17 -3.21 1.95
N ASP A 250 -35.09 -2.80 1.31
CA ASP A 250 -33.92 -3.63 1.03
C ASP A 250 -32.60 -3.05 1.56
N TYR A 251 -32.63 -2.11 2.52
CA TYR A 251 -31.43 -1.44 3.01
C TYR A 251 -31.42 -1.22 4.52
N LEU A 252 -30.23 -1.19 5.10
CA LEU A 252 -29.95 -0.70 6.45
C LEU A 252 -28.53 -0.19 6.54
N SER A 253 -28.21 0.56 7.60
CA SER A 253 -26.83 0.89 7.94
C SER A 253 -26.53 0.63 9.41
N VAL A 254 -25.24 0.39 9.70
CA VAL A 254 -24.70 0.28 11.05
C VAL A 254 -23.64 1.34 11.24
N ALA A 255 -23.68 2.06 12.35
CA ALA A 255 -22.65 3.05 12.66
C ALA A 255 -22.01 2.80 14.02
N LEU A 256 -20.69 3.02 14.10
CA LEU A 256 -19.98 3.20 15.34
C LEU A 256 -20.34 4.59 15.92
N LEU A 257 -20.71 4.62 17.19
CA LEU A 257 -21.07 5.86 17.89
C LEU A 257 -19.97 6.22 18.91
N PRO A 258 -19.63 7.52 19.06
CA PRO A 258 -18.64 7.96 20.03
C PRO A 258 -19.10 7.80 21.50
N ASN A 259 -20.41 7.68 21.74
CA ASN A 259 -21.01 7.47 23.06
C ASN A 259 -22.42 6.86 22.95
N SER A 260 -23.03 6.48 24.10
CA SER A 260 -24.36 5.87 24.17
C SER A 260 -25.48 6.87 24.43
N SER A 261 -25.34 8.13 24.01
CA SER A 261 -26.43 9.10 24.21
C SER A 261 -27.47 9.04 23.08
N GLN A 262 -28.70 9.26 23.40
CA GLN A 262 -29.78 9.37 22.42
C GLN A 262 -29.55 10.55 21.45
N GLU A 263 -28.97 11.64 21.93
CA GLU A 263 -28.66 12.82 21.11
C GLU A 263 -27.70 12.45 19.99
N THR A 264 -26.59 11.78 20.31
CA THR A 264 -25.59 11.29 19.33
C THR A 264 -26.21 10.28 18.36
N LEU A 265 -27.01 9.32 18.88
CA LEU A 265 -27.69 8.36 18.02
C LEU A 265 -28.59 9.04 16.97
N LEU A 266 -29.38 10.03 17.40
CA LEU A 266 -30.28 10.75 16.50
C LEU A 266 -29.53 11.68 15.53
N GLU A 267 -28.39 12.20 15.93
CA GLU A 267 -27.51 12.95 15.02
C GLU A 267 -26.95 12.05 13.91
N PHE A 268 -26.47 10.85 14.25
CA PHE A 268 -25.99 9.86 13.28
C PHE A 268 -27.15 9.34 12.41
N LYS A 269 -28.34 9.12 12.99
CA LYS A 269 -29.54 8.74 12.25
C LYS A 269 -29.79 9.66 11.06
N ASN A 270 -29.65 10.97 11.23
CA ASN A 270 -29.95 11.94 10.19
C ASN A 270 -29.09 11.75 8.93
N ARG A 271 -27.95 11.02 9.03
CA ARG A 271 -27.02 10.74 7.94
C ARG A 271 -26.90 9.24 7.60
N ALA A 272 -27.50 8.37 8.40
CA ALA A 272 -27.41 6.91 8.25
C ALA A 272 -28.00 6.36 6.95
N TYR A 273 -28.83 7.15 6.27
CA TYR A 273 -29.49 6.77 5.02
C TYR A 273 -28.87 7.40 3.78
N ALA A 274 -27.79 8.18 3.93
CA ALA A 274 -26.98 8.71 2.85
C ALA A 274 -25.93 7.67 2.45
N PHE A 275 -26.31 6.73 1.60
CA PHE A 275 -25.44 5.64 1.14
C PHE A 275 -24.36 6.17 0.22
N ILE A 276 -23.14 5.79 0.47
CA ILE A 276 -21.99 6.13 -0.37
C ILE A 276 -22.14 5.40 -1.71
N THR A 277 -22.00 6.14 -2.78
CA THR A 277 -22.02 5.63 -4.16
C THR A 277 -20.70 5.86 -4.88
N ASN A 278 -19.83 6.71 -4.33
CA ASN A 278 -18.50 6.97 -4.87
C ASN A 278 -17.63 7.68 -3.80
N SER A 279 -16.33 7.48 -3.84
CA SER A 279 -15.35 8.24 -3.09
C SER A 279 -14.23 8.68 -4.04
N VAL A 280 -13.90 9.98 -4.08
CA VAL A 280 -12.98 10.56 -5.06
C VAL A 280 -12.03 11.55 -4.40
N VAL A 281 -10.75 11.43 -4.69
CA VAL A 281 -9.74 12.44 -4.39
C VAL A 281 -9.38 13.24 -5.64
N ASP A 282 -9.26 14.53 -5.48
CA ASP A 282 -8.65 15.42 -6.45
C ASP A 282 -7.53 16.21 -5.78
N TRP A 283 -6.46 16.55 -6.48
CA TRP A 283 -5.38 17.37 -5.96
C TRP A 283 -4.99 18.48 -6.92
N THR A 284 -4.44 19.55 -6.36
CA THR A 284 -3.91 20.68 -7.11
C THR A 284 -2.60 21.11 -6.49
N TYR A 285 -1.55 21.22 -7.30
CA TYR A 285 -0.28 21.81 -6.90
C TYR A 285 -0.20 23.29 -7.29
N ASP A 286 0.00 24.14 -6.30
CA ASP A 286 0.27 25.58 -6.49
C ASP A 286 1.79 25.79 -6.50
N GLU A 287 2.36 25.97 -7.68
CA GLU A 287 3.80 26.19 -7.88
C GLU A 287 4.30 27.51 -7.23
N ILE A 288 3.43 28.52 -7.13
CA ILE A 288 3.83 29.84 -6.59
C ILE A 288 4.00 29.77 -5.07
N ASN A 289 3.06 29.10 -4.40
CA ASN A 289 3.04 28.97 -2.95
C ASN A 289 3.69 27.66 -2.47
N SER A 290 4.06 26.78 -3.39
CA SER A 290 4.60 25.44 -3.12
C SER A 290 3.72 24.65 -2.16
N THR A 291 2.42 24.55 -2.47
CA THR A 291 1.43 23.85 -1.65
C THR A 291 0.60 22.89 -2.48
N VAL A 292 0.25 21.75 -1.86
CA VAL A 292 -0.70 20.79 -2.40
C VAL A 292 -2.01 20.92 -1.64
N THR A 293 -3.10 21.16 -2.37
CA THR A 293 -4.45 21.07 -1.81
C THR A 293 -5.10 19.81 -2.34
N SER A 294 -5.48 18.91 -1.41
CA SER A 294 -6.19 17.68 -1.72
C SER A 294 -7.64 17.80 -1.29
N THR A 295 -8.57 17.45 -2.17
CA THR A 295 -10.01 17.46 -1.93
C THR A 295 -10.51 16.03 -1.90
N TYR A 296 -11.04 15.60 -0.76
CA TYR A 296 -11.66 14.30 -0.55
C TYR A 296 -13.18 14.48 -0.60
N ARG A 297 -13.84 13.71 -1.46
CA ARG A 297 -15.28 13.82 -1.67
C ARG A 297 -15.96 12.47 -1.67
N TYR A 298 -17.07 12.36 -0.91
CA TYR A 298 -18.04 11.28 -1.02
C TYR A 298 -19.21 11.75 -1.91
N GLU A 299 -19.68 10.88 -2.77
CA GLU A 299 -20.96 10.99 -3.43
C GLU A 299 -21.97 10.10 -2.69
N THR A 300 -23.16 10.61 -2.46
CA THR A 300 -24.17 9.92 -1.63
C THR A 300 -25.53 9.91 -2.28
N THR A 301 -26.26 8.81 -2.05
CA THR A 301 -27.67 8.68 -2.44
C THR A 301 -28.53 8.45 -1.20
N LEU A 302 -29.51 9.31 -0.98
CA LEU A 302 -30.44 9.19 0.14
C LEU A 302 -31.44 8.08 -0.12
N LYS A 303 -31.38 7.00 0.67
CA LYS A 303 -32.27 5.82 0.54
C LYS A 303 -33.63 6.03 1.23
N ASP A 304 -33.67 6.79 2.32
CA ASP A 304 -34.89 7.13 3.03
C ASP A 304 -35.15 8.64 2.90
N SER A 305 -36.36 9.02 2.52
CA SER A 305 -36.78 10.42 2.30
C SER A 305 -37.57 11.00 3.47
N ALA A 306 -37.54 10.36 4.66
CA ALA A 306 -38.22 10.87 5.84
C ALA A 306 -37.65 12.23 6.29
N ASP A 307 -38.49 13.05 6.91
CA ASP A 307 -38.10 14.38 7.41
C ASP A 307 -36.90 14.28 8.39
N GLY A 308 -35.96 15.19 8.25
CA GLY A 308 -34.75 15.28 9.07
C GLY A 308 -33.56 14.46 8.57
N HIS A 309 -33.71 13.67 7.49
CA HIS A 309 -32.59 12.96 6.86
C HIS A 309 -31.78 13.92 5.97
N ILE A 310 -30.46 13.79 6.05
CA ILE A 310 -29.49 14.65 5.36
C ILE A 310 -28.71 13.78 4.40
N ASN A 311 -28.60 14.22 3.14
CA ASN A 311 -27.82 13.51 2.12
C ASN A 311 -26.32 13.83 2.24
N GLU A 312 -25.76 13.61 3.42
CA GLU A 312 -24.37 13.78 3.77
C GLU A 312 -23.93 12.65 4.70
N THR A 313 -22.65 12.33 4.70
CA THR A 313 -22.05 11.37 5.64
C THR A 313 -21.32 12.08 6.80
N ILE A 314 -20.64 11.27 7.62
CA ILE A 314 -19.66 11.70 8.62
C ILE A 314 -18.34 11.06 8.24
N SER A 315 -17.30 11.86 8.13
CA SER A 315 -15.93 11.41 7.88
C SER A 315 -15.15 11.36 9.19
N ALA A 316 -14.40 10.28 9.40
CA ALA A 316 -13.49 10.11 10.53
C ALA A 316 -12.05 10.26 10.01
N LEU A 317 -11.47 11.43 10.19
CA LEU A 317 -10.19 11.83 9.62
C LEU A 317 -9.04 11.30 10.45
N TYR A 318 -8.04 10.74 9.78
CA TYR A 318 -6.78 10.34 10.40
C TYR A 318 -5.96 11.55 10.83
N ARG A 319 -4.95 11.32 11.70
CA ARG A 319 -4.17 12.42 12.29
C ARG A 319 -3.50 13.29 11.22
N HIS A 320 -2.85 12.70 10.23
CA HIS A 320 -2.22 13.44 9.13
C HIS A 320 -3.20 14.31 8.32
N GLN A 321 -4.50 13.95 8.31
CA GLN A 321 -5.56 14.72 7.64
C GLN A 321 -6.08 15.83 8.57
N TRP A 322 -6.51 15.48 9.82
CA TRP A 322 -7.16 16.48 10.67
C TRP A 322 -6.21 17.56 11.22
N LEU A 323 -4.89 17.33 11.18
CA LEU A 323 -3.90 18.38 11.46
C LEU A 323 -3.89 19.50 10.39
N HIS A 324 -4.31 19.17 9.18
CA HIS A 324 -4.20 20.03 8.00
C HIS A 324 -5.54 20.28 7.29
N VAL A 325 -6.65 19.83 7.89
CA VAL A 325 -7.99 20.02 7.33
C VAL A 325 -8.44 21.48 7.44
N ASN A 326 -9.11 21.97 6.39
CA ASN A 326 -9.60 23.34 6.34
C ASN A 326 -11.01 23.51 6.96
N GLU A 327 -11.79 22.42 6.97
CA GLU A 327 -13.15 22.41 7.46
C GLU A 327 -13.21 22.17 9.00
N PRO A 328 -14.28 22.63 9.67
CA PRO A 328 -14.42 22.50 11.12
C PRO A 328 -14.67 21.05 11.54
N LEU A 329 -13.89 20.58 12.50
CA LEU A 329 -14.09 19.29 13.16
C LEU A 329 -15.22 19.37 14.20
N THR A 330 -15.82 18.23 14.47
CA THR A 330 -16.74 18.07 15.61
C THR A 330 -15.95 17.83 16.92
N GLU A 331 -16.66 17.74 18.03
CA GLU A 331 -16.11 17.31 19.34
C GLU A 331 -15.86 15.81 19.42
N TYR A 332 -16.38 15.01 18.48
CA TYR A 332 -16.30 13.56 18.50
C TYR A 332 -14.98 13.03 17.95
N SER A 333 -14.54 11.94 18.56
CA SER A 333 -13.33 11.22 18.12
C SER A 333 -13.40 9.73 18.43
N PHE A 334 -12.55 8.97 17.74
CA PHE A 334 -12.31 7.55 18.00
C PHE A 334 -10.82 7.31 18.23
N VAL A 335 -10.50 6.22 18.93
CA VAL A 335 -9.13 5.69 19.05
C VAL A 335 -8.87 4.74 17.90
N SER A 336 -7.65 4.71 17.40
CA SER A 336 -7.21 3.77 16.36
C SER A 336 -5.72 3.45 16.49
N PRO A 337 -5.22 2.44 15.78
CA PRO A 337 -3.77 2.19 15.66
C PRO A 337 -2.98 3.37 15.03
N ARG A 338 -3.68 4.33 14.44
CA ARG A 338 -3.13 5.57 13.85
C ARG A 338 -3.34 6.79 14.77
N GLY A 339 -3.47 6.56 16.09
CA GLY A 339 -3.77 7.60 17.06
C GLY A 339 -5.25 8.02 17.03
N GLN A 340 -5.53 9.24 17.46
CA GLN A 340 -6.87 9.78 17.52
C GLN A 340 -7.40 10.11 16.12
N ILE A 341 -8.59 9.61 15.81
CA ILE A 341 -9.37 9.95 14.62
C ILE A 341 -10.44 10.96 15.02
N LYS A 342 -10.56 12.09 14.32
CA LYS A 342 -11.55 13.15 14.58
C LYS A 342 -12.64 13.19 13.52
N LEU A 343 -13.87 13.52 13.94
CA LEU A 343 -15.01 13.47 13.05
C LEU A 343 -15.33 14.83 12.43
N LEU A 344 -15.73 14.79 11.17
CA LEU A 344 -16.21 15.91 10.36
C LEU A 344 -17.56 15.54 9.74
N LYS A 345 -18.49 16.48 9.70
CA LYS A 345 -19.81 16.30 9.05
C LYS A 345 -19.76 16.89 7.64
N GLY A 346 -20.31 16.15 6.69
CA GLY A 346 -20.36 16.56 5.28
C GLY A 346 -19.71 15.56 4.35
N ASN A 347 -19.90 15.80 3.05
CA ASN A 347 -19.40 14.91 2.00
C ASN A 347 -18.01 15.31 1.47
N THR A 348 -17.47 16.43 1.90
CA THR A 348 -16.20 16.94 1.38
C THR A 348 -15.36 17.54 2.49
N PHE A 349 -14.07 17.26 2.43
CA PHE A 349 -13.06 17.96 3.21
C PHE A 349 -11.81 18.19 2.37
N THR A 350 -11.03 19.19 2.75
CA THR A 350 -9.79 19.57 2.06
C THR A 350 -8.62 19.62 3.03
N THR A 351 -7.46 19.17 2.56
CA THR A 351 -6.19 19.36 3.28
C THR A 351 -5.26 20.24 2.45
N THR A 352 -4.44 21.05 3.11
CA THR A 352 -3.42 21.85 2.43
C THR A 352 -2.07 21.62 3.08
N LEU A 353 -1.12 21.09 2.31
CA LEU A 353 0.20 20.69 2.76
C LEU A 353 1.30 21.44 2.00
N PRO A 354 2.39 21.89 2.66
CA PRO A 354 3.51 22.50 1.98
C PRO A 354 4.37 21.42 1.30
N PHE A 355 4.72 21.65 0.04
CA PHE A 355 5.73 20.88 -0.67
C PHE A 355 7.09 21.57 -0.55
N GLN A 356 8.06 20.90 0.08
CA GLN A 356 9.39 21.50 0.32
C GLN A 356 10.39 21.23 -0.82
N GLY A 357 9.95 20.49 -1.85
CA GLY A 357 10.76 20.17 -3.00
C GLY A 357 11.58 18.88 -2.85
N VAL A 358 12.06 18.40 -4.00
CA VAL A 358 13.08 17.35 -4.14
C VAL A 358 14.19 17.89 -5.01
N LEU A 359 15.39 17.38 -4.84
CA LEU A 359 16.55 17.77 -5.67
C LEU A 359 16.82 16.69 -6.72
N PRO A 360 17.28 17.09 -7.94
CA PRO A 360 17.72 16.12 -8.93
C PRO A 360 18.99 15.37 -8.52
N ALA A 361 19.83 16.01 -7.70
CA ALA A 361 21.03 15.46 -7.09
C ALA A 361 21.41 16.26 -5.86
N LEU A 362 22.14 15.67 -4.93
CA LEU A 362 22.72 16.43 -3.82
C LEU A 362 23.78 17.42 -4.36
N PRO A 363 23.80 18.67 -3.86
CA PRO A 363 24.72 19.70 -4.35
C PRO A 363 26.16 19.39 -3.97
N ASN A 364 27.10 19.73 -4.86
CA ASN A 364 28.54 19.67 -4.59
C ASN A 364 28.95 20.82 -3.64
N GLN A 365 28.93 20.55 -2.35
CA GLN A 365 29.27 21.50 -1.28
C GLN A 365 30.09 20.81 -0.18
N GLY A 366 30.84 21.62 0.55
CA GLY A 366 31.66 21.17 1.67
C GLY A 366 33.11 20.82 1.28
N ASP A 367 33.90 20.53 2.29
CA ASP A 367 35.32 20.20 2.12
C ASP A 367 35.48 18.68 1.98
N TYR A 368 35.94 18.25 0.82
CA TYR A 368 36.28 16.85 0.54
C TYR A 368 37.56 16.79 -0.31
N ASN A 369 38.17 15.60 -0.37
CA ASN A 369 39.33 15.38 -1.25
C ASN A 369 38.85 14.96 -2.67
N PRO A 370 38.86 15.86 -3.67
CA PRO A 370 38.36 15.54 -5.01
C PRO A 370 39.20 14.50 -5.73
N ASP A 371 40.51 14.37 -5.42
CA ASP A 371 41.38 13.40 -6.06
C ASP A 371 40.98 11.97 -5.59
N VAL A 372 40.80 11.78 -4.28
CA VAL A 372 40.38 10.49 -3.70
C VAL A 372 38.98 10.10 -4.21
N LEU A 373 38.02 11.04 -4.19
CA LEU A 373 36.68 10.76 -4.73
C LEU A 373 36.73 10.43 -6.23
N GLY A 374 37.57 11.12 -6.99
CA GLY A 374 37.80 10.85 -8.39
C GLY A 374 38.38 9.47 -8.68
N GLU A 375 39.33 9.00 -7.81
CA GLU A 375 39.89 7.64 -7.92
C GLU A 375 38.80 6.59 -7.63
N LEU A 376 37.96 6.78 -6.59
CA LEU A 376 36.85 5.88 -6.27
C LEU A 376 35.81 5.80 -7.40
N ILE A 377 35.45 6.93 -8.01
CA ILE A 377 34.54 6.95 -9.17
C ILE A 377 35.17 6.20 -10.34
N ALA A 378 36.47 6.42 -10.64
CA ALA A 378 37.14 5.75 -11.71
C ALA A 378 37.27 4.23 -11.50
N GLU A 379 37.36 3.75 -10.25
CA GLU A 379 37.34 2.31 -9.95
C GLU A 379 36.00 1.68 -10.38
N VAL A 380 34.87 2.36 -10.16
CA VAL A 380 33.53 1.86 -10.52
C VAL A 380 33.33 1.76 -12.04
N THR A 381 34.06 2.51 -12.87
CA THR A 381 33.97 2.34 -14.31
C THR A 381 34.55 1.00 -14.84
N ASN A 382 35.11 0.17 -13.97
CA ASN A 382 35.47 -1.21 -14.28
C ASN A 382 34.33 -2.21 -13.95
N GLU A 383 33.26 -1.75 -13.36
CA GLU A 383 32.06 -2.55 -13.07
C GLU A 383 31.06 -2.38 -14.23
N SER A 384 30.26 -3.41 -14.51
CA SER A 384 29.10 -3.36 -15.41
C SER A 384 27.85 -3.71 -14.62
N LEU A 385 26.68 -3.26 -15.11
CA LEU A 385 25.41 -3.66 -14.54
C LEU A 385 25.06 -5.08 -15.02
N ASP A 386 25.14 -6.05 -14.11
CA ASP A 386 24.82 -7.45 -14.42
C ASP A 386 23.30 -7.67 -14.57
N VAL A 387 22.94 -8.76 -15.25
CA VAL A 387 21.56 -9.26 -15.29
C VAL A 387 21.19 -9.80 -13.90
N GLY A 388 20.03 -9.42 -13.39
CA GLY A 388 19.56 -9.85 -12.07
C GLY A 388 18.06 -9.59 -11.87
N PRO A 389 17.49 -10.00 -10.74
CA PRO A 389 16.12 -9.68 -10.38
C PRO A 389 15.85 -8.17 -10.35
N SER A 390 14.60 -7.79 -10.53
CA SER A 390 14.18 -6.39 -10.70
C SER A 390 14.61 -5.48 -9.54
N TYR A 391 14.61 -5.98 -8.30
CA TYR A 391 15.00 -5.21 -7.11
C TYR A 391 16.52 -4.96 -7.06
N GLU A 392 17.33 -6.03 -7.07
CA GLU A 392 18.79 -5.91 -6.97
C GLU A 392 19.37 -5.17 -8.16
N ASN A 393 18.88 -5.45 -9.37
CA ASN A 393 19.30 -4.73 -10.57
C ASN A 393 18.87 -3.25 -10.52
N GLY A 394 17.67 -2.98 -10.02
CA GLY A 394 17.18 -1.62 -9.78
C GLY A 394 18.09 -0.83 -8.84
N LYS A 395 18.45 -1.39 -7.69
CA LYS A 395 19.37 -0.75 -6.72
C LYS A 395 20.75 -0.47 -7.34
N ALA A 396 21.27 -1.40 -8.12
CA ALA A 396 22.56 -1.21 -8.83
C ALA A 396 22.47 -0.07 -9.86
N MET A 397 21.36 0.02 -10.61
CA MET A 397 21.11 1.14 -11.53
C MET A 397 21.01 2.47 -10.79
N ALA A 398 20.27 2.57 -9.67
CA ALA A 398 20.17 3.80 -8.91
C ALA A 398 21.53 4.26 -8.32
N ARG A 399 22.42 3.33 -7.96
CA ARG A 399 23.80 3.66 -7.59
C ARG A 399 24.54 4.32 -8.76
N PHE A 400 24.42 3.79 -9.98
CA PHE A 400 25.06 4.38 -11.17
C PHE A 400 24.44 5.75 -11.51
N ALA A 401 23.15 5.93 -11.34
CA ALA A 401 22.48 7.22 -11.50
C ALA A 401 23.07 8.29 -10.56
N ASN A 402 23.23 7.96 -9.27
CA ASN A 402 23.86 8.85 -8.32
C ASN A 402 25.33 9.16 -8.67
N LEU A 403 26.09 8.16 -9.11
CA LEU A 403 27.49 8.34 -9.54
C LEU A 403 27.60 9.21 -10.79
N ALA A 404 26.65 9.13 -11.71
CA ALA A 404 26.61 10.02 -12.89
C ALA A 404 26.48 11.49 -12.47
N HIS A 405 25.62 11.79 -11.50
CA HIS A 405 25.49 13.15 -10.98
C HIS A 405 26.75 13.64 -10.25
N ILE A 406 27.37 12.78 -9.45
CA ILE A 406 28.61 13.13 -8.75
C ILE A 406 29.73 13.38 -9.77
N ALA A 407 29.88 12.51 -10.77
CA ALA A 407 30.87 12.67 -11.82
C ALA A 407 30.70 13.98 -12.61
N GLU A 408 29.46 14.31 -12.98
CA GLU A 408 29.13 15.60 -13.63
C GLU A 408 29.57 16.80 -12.78
N GLN A 409 29.19 16.83 -11.50
CA GLN A 409 29.50 17.94 -10.59
C GLN A 409 31.01 18.09 -10.36
N MET A 410 31.77 17.01 -10.51
CA MET A 410 33.24 17.02 -10.46
C MET A 410 33.89 17.36 -11.79
N GLY A 411 33.13 17.55 -12.88
CA GLY A 411 33.64 17.76 -14.24
C GLY A 411 34.24 16.50 -14.87
N ARG A 412 33.93 15.32 -14.35
CA ARG A 412 34.39 14.01 -14.85
C ARG A 412 33.41 13.46 -15.88
N THR A 413 33.39 14.10 -17.04
CA THR A 413 32.38 13.83 -18.08
C THR A 413 32.55 12.44 -18.72
N GLU A 414 33.74 11.86 -18.77
CA GLU A 414 33.97 10.51 -19.30
C GLU A 414 33.34 9.46 -18.43
N GLU A 415 33.48 9.57 -17.12
CA GLU A 415 32.87 8.65 -16.13
C GLU A 415 31.33 8.84 -16.06
N ARG A 416 30.85 10.09 -16.11
CA ARG A 416 29.40 10.35 -16.26
C ARG A 416 28.83 9.64 -17.48
N ASP A 417 29.44 9.80 -18.63
CA ASP A 417 28.99 9.22 -19.91
C ASP A 417 29.02 7.68 -19.85
N TYR A 418 30.02 7.11 -19.17
CA TYR A 418 30.09 5.69 -18.91
C TYR A 418 28.86 5.22 -18.13
N PHE A 419 28.54 5.86 -16.97
CA PHE A 419 27.39 5.48 -16.14
C PHE A 419 26.06 5.64 -16.90
N ILE A 420 25.88 6.72 -17.65
CA ILE A 420 24.69 6.91 -18.48
C ILE A 420 24.57 5.82 -19.55
N SER A 421 25.68 5.42 -20.18
CA SER A 421 25.68 4.33 -21.15
C SER A 421 25.27 2.99 -20.56
N GLU A 422 25.80 2.63 -19.40
CA GLU A 422 25.44 1.40 -18.69
C GLU A 422 23.95 1.40 -18.27
N LEU A 423 23.44 2.54 -17.77
CA LEU A 423 22.02 2.68 -17.46
C LEU A 423 21.13 2.48 -18.69
N LYS A 424 21.50 3.06 -19.84
CA LYS A 424 20.74 2.85 -21.08
C LYS A 424 20.74 1.40 -21.50
N ILE A 425 21.92 0.75 -21.56
CA ILE A 425 22.05 -0.66 -21.93
C ILE A 425 21.11 -1.52 -21.05
N ARG A 426 21.07 -1.27 -19.76
CA ARG A 426 20.30 -2.08 -18.82
C ARG A 426 18.79 -1.80 -18.91
N LEU A 427 18.39 -0.53 -18.97
CA LEU A 427 16.96 -0.19 -19.11
C LEU A 427 16.38 -0.59 -20.47
N GLU A 428 17.17 -0.48 -21.56
CA GLU A 428 16.75 -0.91 -22.88
C GLU A 428 16.56 -2.44 -22.97
N ASP A 429 17.38 -3.23 -22.24
CA ASP A 429 17.17 -4.67 -22.08
C ASP A 429 15.86 -4.96 -21.34
N TRP A 430 15.63 -4.32 -20.16
CA TRP A 430 14.39 -4.43 -19.42
C TRP A 430 13.14 -4.02 -20.22
N PHE A 431 13.28 -3.02 -21.07
CA PHE A 431 12.19 -2.47 -21.87
C PHE A 431 12.02 -3.17 -23.22
N THR A 432 12.63 -4.34 -23.42
CA THR A 432 12.55 -5.12 -24.66
C THR A 432 12.05 -6.53 -24.38
N ALA A 433 10.84 -6.87 -24.81
CA ALA A 433 10.28 -8.19 -24.66
C ALA A 433 11.11 -9.29 -25.33
N GLY A 434 11.28 -10.43 -24.68
CA GLY A 434 12.07 -11.57 -25.14
C GLY A 434 13.57 -11.45 -24.87
N GLY A 435 13.99 -10.47 -24.06
CA GLY A 435 15.37 -10.29 -23.58
C GLY A 435 15.74 -11.26 -22.45
N GLN A 436 16.86 -10.97 -21.80
CA GLN A 436 17.25 -11.70 -20.57
C GLN A 436 16.51 -11.14 -19.35
N GLN A 437 16.12 -9.89 -19.42
CA GLN A 437 15.27 -9.18 -18.49
C GLN A 437 14.13 -8.59 -19.31
N GLU A 438 12.91 -8.69 -18.82
CA GLU A 438 11.76 -8.14 -19.54
C GLU A 438 10.58 -7.85 -18.60
N TYR A 439 9.66 -7.02 -19.06
CA TYR A 439 8.37 -6.83 -18.42
C TYR A 439 7.28 -7.65 -19.12
N SER A 440 6.43 -8.27 -18.31
CA SER A 440 5.25 -9.00 -18.79
C SER A 440 3.97 -8.47 -18.14
N TYR A 441 2.97 -8.16 -18.96
CA TYR A 441 1.66 -7.69 -18.52
C TYR A 441 0.70 -8.85 -18.34
N ASN A 442 0.12 -8.97 -17.15
CA ASN A 442 -0.90 -9.96 -16.80
C ASN A 442 -2.29 -9.32 -16.84
N SER A 443 -3.06 -9.57 -17.90
CA SER A 443 -4.40 -9.02 -18.08
C SER A 443 -5.49 -9.62 -17.17
N THR A 444 -5.18 -10.65 -16.39
CA THR A 444 -6.09 -11.18 -15.37
C THR A 444 -6.03 -10.37 -14.08
N TRP A 445 -4.88 -9.74 -13.81
CA TRP A 445 -4.59 -8.97 -12.62
C TRP A 445 -4.32 -7.49 -12.90
N ASP A 446 -4.37 -7.09 -14.18
CA ASP A 446 -4.05 -5.75 -14.67
C ASP A 446 -2.71 -5.23 -14.12
N VAL A 447 -1.68 -6.09 -14.14
CA VAL A 447 -0.38 -5.84 -13.52
C VAL A 447 0.78 -6.06 -14.49
N LEU A 448 1.83 -5.23 -14.38
CA LEU A 448 3.07 -5.32 -15.13
C LEU A 448 4.21 -5.79 -14.20
N THR A 449 4.77 -6.97 -14.44
CA THR A 449 5.82 -7.54 -13.60
C THR A 449 7.12 -7.66 -14.36
N GLY A 450 8.22 -7.26 -13.71
CA GLY A 450 9.58 -7.45 -14.24
C GLY A 450 10.14 -8.85 -13.95
N TYR A 451 10.75 -9.47 -14.93
CA TYR A 451 11.36 -10.80 -14.83
C TYR A 451 12.84 -10.78 -15.27
N PRO A 452 13.73 -11.46 -14.51
CA PRO A 452 13.47 -12.23 -13.28
C PRO A 452 12.92 -11.34 -12.16
N SER A 453 11.95 -11.87 -11.44
CA SER A 453 11.34 -11.17 -10.32
C SER A 453 12.08 -11.44 -9.00
N GLY A 454 11.72 -10.72 -7.93
CA GLY A 454 12.23 -10.93 -6.59
C GLY A 454 11.19 -10.54 -5.54
N TYR A 455 11.36 -10.97 -4.31
CA TYR A 455 10.59 -10.55 -3.12
C TYR A 455 9.06 -10.67 -3.25
N GLY A 456 8.58 -11.59 -4.09
CA GLY A 456 7.14 -11.80 -4.27
C GLY A 456 6.46 -10.83 -5.26
N ALA A 457 7.22 -10.07 -6.05
CA ALA A 457 6.66 -9.15 -7.03
C ALA A 457 5.83 -9.86 -8.12
N ASP A 458 6.13 -11.12 -8.43
CA ASP A 458 5.40 -11.94 -9.39
C ASP A 458 4.19 -12.67 -8.79
N ASN A 459 4.40 -13.39 -7.69
CA ASN A 459 3.40 -14.30 -7.15
C ASN A 459 2.49 -13.67 -6.08
N GLN A 460 2.83 -12.48 -5.57
CA GLN A 460 2.06 -11.75 -4.56
C GLN A 460 1.76 -10.31 -4.95
N ILE A 461 2.30 -9.81 -6.06
CA ILE A 461 2.23 -8.40 -6.48
C ILE A 461 2.81 -7.48 -5.38
N ASN A 462 3.91 -7.92 -4.75
CA ASN A 462 4.56 -7.15 -3.68
C ASN A 462 5.51 -6.10 -4.25
N ASP A 463 5.64 -4.99 -3.55
CA ASP A 463 6.76 -4.05 -3.64
C ASP A 463 6.97 -3.40 -5.03
N HIS A 464 5.96 -3.39 -5.92
CA HIS A 464 6.12 -2.89 -7.28
C HIS A 464 6.62 -1.43 -7.30
N HIS A 465 6.08 -0.57 -6.44
CA HIS A 465 6.52 0.83 -6.33
C HIS A 465 7.98 0.93 -5.84
N PHE A 466 8.46 0.02 -4.99
CA PHE A 466 9.86 -0.03 -4.58
C PHE A 466 10.76 -0.43 -5.74
N HIS A 467 10.47 -1.56 -6.41
CA HIS A 467 11.27 -2.05 -7.53
C HIS A 467 11.32 -1.03 -8.67
N MET A 468 10.18 -0.44 -9.03
CA MET A 468 10.07 0.49 -10.14
C MET A 468 10.72 1.85 -9.85
N SER A 469 10.79 2.27 -8.57
CA SER A 469 11.41 3.54 -8.17
C SER A 469 12.83 3.66 -8.69
N TYR A 470 13.60 2.59 -8.60
CA TYR A 470 15.02 2.55 -9.00
C TYR A 470 15.18 2.65 -10.51
N ALA A 471 14.31 2.02 -11.29
CA ALA A 471 14.29 2.15 -12.75
C ALA A 471 13.86 3.56 -13.17
N ILE A 472 12.85 4.15 -12.52
CA ILE A 472 12.32 5.48 -12.83
C ILE A 472 13.37 6.57 -12.53
N VAL A 473 14.04 6.53 -11.37
CA VAL A 473 15.11 7.53 -11.07
C VAL A 473 16.28 7.40 -12.02
N SER A 474 16.62 6.18 -12.43
CA SER A 474 17.68 5.95 -13.43
C SER A 474 17.30 6.51 -14.79
N ALA A 475 16.05 6.32 -15.21
CA ALA A 475 15.50 6.92 -16.43
C ALA A 475 15.45 8.46 -16.37
N ALA A 476 15.03 9.01 -15.21
CA ALA A 476 15.04 10.46 -15.00
C ALA A 476 16.48 11.04 -15.09
N THR A 477 17.45 10.31 -14.58
CA THR A 477 18.88 10.70 -14.73
C THR A 477 19.31 10.66 -16.18
N ILE A 478 18.99 9.61 -16.95
CA ILE A 478 19.30 9.57 -18.40
C ILE A 478 18.65 10.78 -19.11
N ALA A 479 17.39 11.09 -18.81
CA ALA A 479 16.63 12.15 -19.45
C ALA A 479 17.29 13.54 -19.29
N GLN A 480 18.02 13.78 -18.20
CA GLN A 480 18.75 15.04 -17.98
C GLN A 480 19.91 15.22 -18.97
N TYR A 481 20.51 14.13 -19.45
CA TYR A 481 21.67 14.14 -20.35
C TYR A 481 21.31 13.75 -21.79
N ASP A 482 20.22 13.02 -21.97
CA ASP A 482 19.67 12.63 -23.29
C ASP A 482 18.13 12.70 -23.27
N PRO A 483 17.56 13.91 -23.45
CA PRO A 483 16.11 14.09 -23.50
C PRO A 483 15.43 13.35 -24.66
N GLU A 484 16.15 13.06 -25.77
CA GLU A 484 15.58 12.33 -26.88
C GLU A 484 15.28 10.88 -26.50
N TRP A 485 16.14 10.22 -25.73
CA TRP A 485 15.93 8.88 -25.22
C TRP A 485 14.64 8.79 -24.39
N ALA A 486 14.29 9.85 -23.65
CA ALA A 486 13.16 9.90 -22.74
C ALA A 486 11.82 10.25 -23.41
N THR A 487 11.79 10.48 -24.74
CA THR A 487 10.51 10.77 -25.43
C THR A 487 9.59 9.55 -25.45
N GLN A 488 8.27 9.79 -25.61
CA GLN A 488 7.26 8.72 -25.68
C GLN A 488 7.50 7.76 -26.86
N GLU A 489 8.03 8.26 -27.97
CA GLU A 489 8.35 7.50 -29.17
C GLU A 489 9.63 6.67 -29.00
N GLN A 490 10.45 7.01 -28.02
CA GLN A 490 11.63 6.24 -27.64
C GLN A 490 11.33 5.38 -26.41
N TRP A 491 12.07 5.53 -25.34
CA TRP A 491 11.96 4.65 -24.15
C TRP A 491 11.05 5.20 -23.05
N GLY A 492 10.69 6.48 -23.11
CA GLY A 492 9.86 7.14 -22.10
C GLY A 492 8.47 6.52 -21.95
N GLY A 493 7.91 5.96 -23.04
CA GLY A 493 6.66 5.23 -22.97
C GLY A 493 6.69 4.04 -22.01
N MET A 494 7.80 3.29 -21.98
CA MET A 494 7.97 2.17 -21.04
C MET A 494 8.15 2.65 -19.59
N VAL A 495 8.84 3.77 -19.37
CA VAL A 495 8.93 4.37 -18.02
C VAL A 495 7.55 4.75 -17.50
N ASN A 496 6.71 5.36 -18.35
CA ASN A 496 5.33 5.67 -17.99
C ASN A 496 4.50 4.41 -17.69
N MET A 497 4.78 3.26 -18.35
CA MET A 497 4.15 1.99 -18.00
C MET A 497 4.49 1.54 -16.56
N LEU A 498 5.75 1.71 -16.11
CA LEU A 498 6.15 1.39 -14.75
C LEU A 498 5.42 2.28 -13.72
N ILE A 499 5.33 3.58 -14.01
CA ILE A 499 4.63 4.53 -13.14
C ILE A 499 3.16 4.15 -13.03
N ARG A 500 2.51 3.83 -14.17
CA ARG A 500 1.09 3.44 -14.22
C ARG A 500 0.80 2.13 -13.51
N ASP A 501 1.70 1.15 -13.54
CA ASP A 501 1.50 -0.09 -12.81
C ASP A 501 1.52 0.14 -11.29
N ALA A 502 2.50 0.90 -10.80
CA ALA A 502 2.63 1.15 -9.36
C ALA A 502 1.58 2.14 -8.84
N ASN A 503 1.44 3.30 -9.50
CA ASN A 503 0.46 4.32 -9.13
C ASN A 503 0.03 5.10 -10.39
N ASN A 504 -1.12 4.77 -10.91
CA ASN A 504 -1.66 5.40 -12.11
C ASN A 504 -2.40 6.70 -11.77
N TRP A 505 -2.09 7.77 -12.50
CA TRP A 505 -2.77 9.07 -12.35
C TRP A 505 -4.03 9.22 -13.20
N ASN A 506 -4.21 8.34 -14.20
CA ASN A 506 -5.31 8.42 -15.16
C ASN A 506 -6.43 7.43 -14.77
N ARG A 507 -7.59 7.93 -14.40
CA ARG A 507 -8.75 7.12 -14.02
C ARG A 507 -9.37 6.38 -15.20
N GLU A 508 -9.19 6.87 -16.43
CA GLU A 508 -9.70 6.27 -17.66
C GLU A 508 -8.72 5.26 -18.29
N ASP A 509 -7.74 4.83 -17.53
CA ASP A 509 -6.73 3.89 -18.01
C ASP A 509 -7.32 2.49 -18.27
N GLU A 510 -7.04 1.96 -19.47
CA GLU A 510 -7.53 0.64 -19.87
C GLU A 510 -6.64 -0.53 -19.42
N LEU A 511 -5.48 -0.28 -18.81
CA LEU A 511 -4.53 -1.31 -18.40
C LEU A 511 -4.36 -1.40 -16.88
N PHE A 512 -4.36 -0.29 -16.16
CA PHE A 512 -3.99 -0.24 -14.76
C PHE A 512 -5.04 0.47 -13.90
N PRO A 513 -5.24 0.03 -12.62
CA PRO A 513 -6.10 0.74 -11.70
C PRO A 513 -5.49 2.09 -11.28
N PHE A 514 -6.31 2.99 -10.79
CA PHE A 514 -5.88 4.28 -10.25
C PHE A 514 -5.15 4.07 -8.92
N LEU A 515 -3.97 4.67 -8.76
CA LEU A 515 -3.12 4.68 -7.55
C LEU A 515 -3.02 3.32 -6.82
N ARG A 516 -2.65 2.24 -7.56
CA ARG A 516 -2.63 0.85 -7.04
C ARG A 516 -2.01 0.70 -5.65
N SER A 517 -0.79 1.23 -5.46
CA SER A 517 -0.03 0.97 -4.24
C SER A 517 -0.27 2.00 -3.14
N PHE A 518 -0.83 3.16 -3.47
CA PHE A 518 -1.01 4.26 -2.54
C PHE A 518 -2.42 4.29 -1.96
N ASP A 519 -2.52 4.07 -0.65
CA ASP A 519 -3.78 4.23 0.07
C ASP A 519 -4.04 5.71 0.34
N ILE A 520 -4.97 6.23 -0.42
CA ILE A 520 -5.31 7.66 -0.46
C ILE A 520 -5.75 8.20 0.90
N TYR A 521 -6.50 7.41 1.65
CA TYR A 521 -7.04 7.83 2.93
C TYR A 521 -6.06 7.61 4.09
N ALA A 522 -5.30 6.51 4.06
CA ALA A 522 -4.24 6.27 5.04
C ALA A 522 -3.04 7.20 4.83
N GLY A 523 -2.88 7.75 3.61
CA GLY A 523 -1.84 8.69 3.24
C GLY A 523 -0.46 8.06 3.03
N HIS A 524 -0.38 6.74 2.89
CA HIS A 524 0.85 6.00 2.64
C HIS A 524 0.58 4.76 1.79
N SER A 525 1.63 4.21 1.20
CA SER A 525 1.51 3.03 0.35
C SER A 525 1.40 1.73 1.17
N TRP A 526 0.93 0.65 0.51
CA TRP A 526 0.97 -0.71 1.02
C TRP A 526 1.87 -1.59 0.16
N ALA A 527 2.66 -2.44 0.82
CA ALA A 527 3.64 -3.30 0.16
C ALA A 527 3.03 -4.56 -0.45
N ALA A 528 2.13 -5.24 0.27
CA ALA A 528 1.62 -6.55 -0.15
C ALA A 528 0.40 -6.45 -1.07
N GLY A 529 0.46 -7.15 -2.22
CA GLY A 529 -0.65 -7.16 -3.17
C GLY A 529 -1.94 -7.74 -2.63
N HIS A 530 -1.84 -8.75 -1.76
CA HIS A 530 -3.01 -9.48 -1.27
C HIS A 530 -3.62 -8.89 0.02
N GLY A 531 -2.86 -8.20 0.87
CA GLY A 531 -3.34 -7.68 2.15
C GLY A 531 -3.94 -8.72 3.12
N ASP A 532 -3.75 -10.02 2.88
CA ASP A 532 -4.40 -11.14 3.58
C ASP A 532 -3.60 -11.60 4.82
N PHE A 533 -2.99 -10.66 5.55
CA PHE A 533 -2.34 -10.95 6.82
C PHE A 533 -3.34 -10.83 7.98
N ALA A 534 -2.98 -11.42 9.13
CA ALA A 534 -3.85 -11.44 10.30
C ALA A 534 -4.18 -10.04 10.84
N GLU A 535 -3.30 -9.07 10.63
CA GLU A 535 -3.41 -7.68 11.06
C GLU A 535 -3.70 -6.70 9.91
N GLY A 536 -4.19 -7.19 8.77
CA GLY A 536 -4.39 -6.42 7.53
C GLY A 536 -3.11 -6.25 6.73
N ASN A 537 -3.12 -5.39 5.71
CA ASN A 537 -1.94 -5.07 4.90
C ASN A 537 -0.84 -4.40 5.73
N ASN A 538 0.37 -4.33 5.20
CA ASN A 538 1.51 -3.72 5.87
C ASN A 538 2.41 -2.98 4.88
N GLN A 539 3.27 -2.10 5.41
CA GLN A 539 4.39 -1.52 4.69
C GLN A 539 5.61 -1.45 5.60
N GLU A 540 6.68 -2.09 5.17
CA GLU A 540 8.06 -1.89 5.59
C GLU A 540 8.69 -0.83 4.68
N SER A 541 9.72 -0.10 5.16
CA SER A 541 10.49 0.81 4.29
C SER A 541 9.69 1.98 3.69
N SER A 542 9.20 2.86 4.55
CA SER A 542 8.57 4.11 4.10
C SER A 542 9.49 4.93 3.17
N SER A 543 10.82 4.85 3.35
CA SER A 543 11.79 5.56 2.53
C SER A 543 11.88 5.06 1.08
N GLU A 544 11.60 3.79 0.80
CA GLU A 544 11.55 3.30 -0.59
C GLU A 544 10.29 3.81 -1.30
N SER A 545 9.17 3.94 -0.59
CA SER A 545 7.97 4.59 -1.10
C SER A 545 8.23 6.08 -1.40
N MET A 546 8.90 6.78 -0.48
CA MET A 546 9.31 8.17 -0.71
C MET A 546 10.32 8.32 -1.87
N ASN A 547 11.20 7.32 -2.07
CA ASN A 547 12.08 7.26 -3.24
C ASN A 547 11.26 7.09 -4.54
N TYR A 548 10.18 6.29 -4.51
CA TYR A 548 9.26 6.20 -5.64
C TYR A 548 8.62 7.56 -5.95
N ALA A 549 7.98 8.20 -4.97
CA ALA A 549 7.31 9.48 -5.18
C ALA A 549 8.28 10.56 -5.70
N SER A 550 9.51 10.64 -5.13
CA SER A 550 10.53 11.58 -5.61
C SER A 550 11.01 11.27 -7.02
N SER A 551 11.17 10.00 -7.39
CA SER A 551 11.58 9.60 -8.73
C SER A 551 10.53 9.95 -9.79
N VAL A 552 9.24 9.82 -9.44
CA VAL A 552 8.11 10.23 -10.28
C VAL A 552 8.07 11.74 -10.49
N ILE A 553 8.34 12.53 -9.45
CA ILE A 553 8.47 13.99 -9.57
C ILE A 553 9.59 14.35 -10.55
N LEU A 554 10.76 13.76 -10.37
CA LEU A 554 11.93 14.04 -11.21
C LEU A 554 11.67 13.64 -12.67
N TRP A 555 11.03 12.49 -12.90
CA TRP A 555 10.66 12.05 -14.24
C TRP A 555 9.65 12.99 -14.89
N GLY A 556 8.58 13.34 -14.20
CA GLY A 556 7.55 14.26 -14.71
C GLY A 556 8.11 15.65 -15.04
N GLU A 557 9.03 16.14 -14.21
CA GLU A 557 9.68 17.45 -14.42
C GLU A 557 10.62 17.42 -15.63
N VAL A 558 11.54 16.44 -15.70
CA VAL A 558 12.56 16.40 -16.76
C VAL A 558 11.95 16.08 -18.15
N THR A 559 10.81 15.39 -18.18
CA THR A 559 10.09 15.04 -19.42
C THR A 559 8.95 16.00 -19.75
N ASN A 560 8.74 17.05 -18.94
CA ASN A 560 7.66 18.03 -19.08
C ASN A 560 6.26 17.37 -19.13
N GLN A 561 6.01 16.44 -18.20
CA GLN A 561 4.73 15.76 -18.00
C GLN A 561 4.13 16.20 -16.64
N PRO A 562 3.43 17.34 -16.60
CA PRO A 562 2.96 17.94 -15.35
C PRO A 562 1.97 17.06 -14.57
N GLU A 563 1.16 16.23 -15.23
CA GLU A 563 0.22 15.33 -14.56
C GLU A 563 0.96 14.28 -13.72
N ILE A 564 2.06 13.74 -14.24
CA ILE A 564 2.93 12.78 -13.55
C ILE A 564 3.67 13.46 -12.40
N ARG A 565 4.25 14.65 -12.66
CA ARG A 565 4.92 15.45 -11.65
C ARG A 565 3.99 15.78 -10.49
N ASP A 566 2.81 16.29 -10.78
CA ASP A 566 1.85 16.74 -9.77
C ASP A 566 1.28 15.56 -8.96
N MET A 567 1.07 14.39 -9.58
CA MET A 567 0.78 13.16 -8.84
C MET A 567 1.96 12.81 -7.91
N GLY A 568 3.19 12.79 -8.40
CA GLY A 568 4.37 12.53 -7.58
C GLY A 568 4.47 13.49 -6.38
N ILE A 569 4.17 14.79 -6.59
CA ILE A 569 4.14 15.80 -5.52
C ILE A 569 3.01 15.52 -4.50
N PHE A 570 1.83 15.12 -4.96
CA PHE A 570 0.73 14.70 -4.08
C PHE A 570 1.14 13.51 -3.22
N LEU A 571 1.67 12.44 -3.82
CA LEU A 571 2.14 11.24 -3.11
C LEU A 571 3.21 11.61 -2.09
N TYR A 572 4.28 12.29 -2.53
CA TYR A 572 5.40 12.67 -1.69
C TYR A 572 4.98 13.52 -0.48
N THR A 573 4.13 14.52 -0.71
CA THR A 573 3.72 15.46 0.34
C THR A 573 2.79 14.79 1.35
N THR A 574 1.85 13.99 0.88
CA THR A 574 0.89 13.27 1.74
C THR A 574 1.59 12.18 2.54
N GLU A 575 2.43 11.36 1.89
CA GLU A 575 3.14 10.26 2.55
C GLU A 575 4.20 10.77 3.54
N THR A 576 4.89 11.88 3.25
CA THR A 576 5.77 12.52 4.25
C THR A 576 5.01 12.79 5.54
N THR A 577 3.83 13.41 5.46
CA THR A 577 3.02 13.74 6.64
C THR A 577 2.54 12.50 7.38
N ALA A 578 2.16 11.44 6.65
CA ALA A 578 1.77 10.16 7.23
C ALA A 578 2.95 9.45 7.90
N VAL A 579 4.13 9.44 7.28
CA VAL A 579 5.37 8.86 7.83
C VAL A 579 5.76 9.54 9.14
N GLU A 580 5.74 10.87 9.17
CA GLU A 580 6.03 11.64 10.39
C GLU A 580 5.11 11.27 11.55
N GLN A 581 3.85 10.93 11.28
CA GLN A 581 2.89 10.55 12.31
C GLN A 581 2.95 9.05 12.64
N TYR A 582 3.03 8.15 11.67
CA TYR A 582 2.75 6.73 11.88
C TYR A 582 4.00 5.85 11.99
N TYR A 583 5.15 6.30 11.45
CA TYR A 583 6.43 5.59 11.59
C TYR A 583 7.32 6.22 12.65
N PHE A 584 7.22 7.55 12.81
CA PHE A 584 8.13 8.34 13.65
C PHE A 584 7.44 8.93 14.89
N ASP A 585 6.12 9.07 14.87
CA ASP A 585 5.35 9.69 15.95
C ASP A 585 6.05 10.95 16.51
N ILE A 586 6.35 11.88 15.60
CA ILE A 586 7.13 13.09 15.93
C ILE A 586 6.50 13.95 17.02
N ASP A 587 5.18 13.83 17.21
CA ASP A 587 4.39 14.57 18.20
C ASP A 587 4.14 13.78 19.50
N GLU A 588 4.55 12.51 19.58
CA GLU A 588 4.31 11.57 20.69
C GLU A 588 2.81 11.40 21.03
N GLU A 589 1.95 11.35 19.98
CA GLU A 589 0.47 11.31 20.11
C GLU A 589 -0.18 10.09 19.40
N VAL A 590 0.63 9.26 18.75
CA VAL A 590 0.15 8.12 17.94
C VAL A 590 0.47 6.79 18.59
N PHE A 591 1.72 6.59 19.01
CA PHE A 591 2.12 5.33 19.63
C PHE A 591 1.38 5.12 20.95
N PRO A 592 0.86 3.90 21.19
CA PRO A 592 0.02 3.66 22.36
C PRO A 592 0.84 3.71 23.65
N GLU A 593 0.14 4.02 24.76
CA GLU A 593 0.76 4.12 26.08
C GLU A 593 1.56 2.85 26.42
N GLY A 594 2.78 3.05 26.87
CA GLY A 594 3.72 1.98 27.25
C GLY A 594 4.51 1.37 26.10
N TYR A 595 4.31 1.81 24.85
CA TYR A 595 5.20 1.42 23.75
C TYR A 595 6.58 2.08 23.98
N PRO A 596 7.68 1.32 24.02
CA PRO A 596 8.95 1.84 24.52
C PRO A 596 9.82 2.52 23.46
N HIS A 597 9.49 2.42 22.18
CA HIS A 597 10.33 2.83 21.07
C HIS A 597 9.87 4.13 20.42
N VAL A 598 10.81 4.81 19.73
CA VAL A 598 10.56 6.09 19.06
C VAL A 598 10.26 5.92 17.57
N ALA A 599 10.39 4.71 17.05
CA ALA A 599 10.14 4.40 15.64
C ALA A 599 9.46 3.03 15.47
N LEU A 600 8.78 2.86 14.33
CA LEU A 600 8.35 1.57 13.80
C LEU A 600 9.18 1.22 12.58
N ALA A 601 9.60 -0.04 12.45
CA ALA A 601 10.16 -0.54 11.20
C ALA A 601 9.08 -0.78 10.15
N MET A 602 7.90 -1.25 10.61
CA MET A 602 6.79 -1.59 9.73
C MET A 602 5.45 -1.17 10.34
N VAL A 603 4.60 -0.58 9.52
CA VAL A 603 3.24 -0.20 9.86
C VAL A 603 2.28 -1.23 9.24
N GLY A 604 1.48 -1.91 10.07
CA GLY A 604 0.41 -2.81 9.64
C GLY A 604 -0.97 -2.20 9.84
N GLY A 605 -2.02 -2.78 9.30
CA GLY A 605 -3.39 -2.30 9.44
C GLY A 605 -3.78 -2.05 10.89
N SER A 606 -3.64 -3.04 11.77
CA SER A 606 -3.94 -2.94 13.21
C SER A 606 -2.71 -3.09 14.11
N LYS A 607 -1.49 -2.97 13.60
CA LYS A 607 -0.25 -3.31 14.29
C LYS A 607 0.86 -2.33 13.96
N GLY A 608 1.69 -1.99 14.97
CA GLY A 608 3.00 -1.38 14.78
C GLY A 608 4.09 -2.38 15.14
N VAL A 609 5.10 -2.55 14.28
CA VAL A 609 6.13 -3.59 14.40
C VAL A 609 7.51 -2.96 14.51
N HIS A 610 8.23 -3.38 15.57
CA HIS A 610 9.62 -2.99 15.81
C HIS A 610 10.59 -4.09 15.33
N ALA A 611 10.37 -4.56 14.10
CA ALA A 611 11.22 -5.51 13.39
C ALA A 611 10.96 -5.40 11.90
N THR A 612 11.99 -5.71 11.09
CA THR A 612 11.86 -5.88 9.65
C THR A 612 11.55 -7.34 9.30
N TRP A 613 11.13 -7.59 8.07
CA TRP A 613 10.93 -8.95 7.56
C TRP A 613 12.21 -9.81 7.56
N PHE A 614 13.40 -9.17 7.55
CA PHE A 614 14.69 -9.85 7.49
C PHE A 614 15.48 -9.81 8.82
N GLY A 615 15.01 -9.10 9.84
CA GLY A 615 15.66 -9.08 11.13
C GLY A 615 15.16 -7.99 12.07
N GLY A 616 15.62 -8.05 13.31
CA GLY A 616 15.28 -7.09 14.36
C GLY A 616 16.51 -6.46 15.00
N ASP A 617 17.65 -6.42 14.30
CA ASP A 617 18.77 -5.61 14.74
C ASP A 617 18.37 -4.13 14.73
N PRO A 618 18.78 -3.34 15.72
CA PRO A 618 18.42 -1.92 15.79
C PRO A 618 18.71 -1.15 14.50
N GLU A 619 19.82 -1.43 13.84
CA GLU A 619 20.16 -0.79 12.58
C GLU A 619 19.15 -1.09 11.47
N PHE A 620 18.60 -2.30 11.46
CA PHE A 620 17.54 -2.65 10.49
C PHE A 620 16.25 -1.90 10.81
N VAL A 621 15.85 -1.90 12.08
CA VAL A 621 14.60 -1.30 12.53
C VAL A 621 14.58 0.20 12.26
N HIS A 622 15.61 0.92 12.68
CA HIS A 622 15.67 2.37 12.53
C HIS A 622 16.12 2.79 11.13
N GLY A 623 16.98 2.01 10.48
CA GLY A 623 17.54 2.32 9.17
C GLY A 623 16.60 2.05 8.01
N ILE A 624 15.65 1.12 8.13
CA ILE A 624 14.76 0.76 7.03
C ILE A 624 13.93 1.94 6.52
N ASN A 625 13.62 2.91 7.39
CA ASN A 625 12.80 4.07 7.05
C ASN A 625 13.61 5.29 6.56
N PHE A 626 14.91 5.16 6.36
CA PHE A 626 15.71 6.19 5.70
C PHE A 626 16.58 5.66 4.54
N LEU A 627 16.59 4.37 4.29
CA LEU A 627 17.29 3.76 3.17
C LEU A 627 16.35 3.52 1.96
N PRO A 628 16.75 3.87 0.74
CA PRO A 628 18.02 4.53 0.37
C PRO A 628 18.01 6.02 0.71
N ILE A 629 19.17 6.56 1.16
CA ILE A 629 19.34 8.02 1.28
C ILE A 629 19.67 8.58 -0.09
N THR A 630 18.80 9.42 -0.59
CA THR A 630 18.89 10.05 -1.92
C THR A 630 18.62 11.56 -1.82
N SER A 631 18.67 12.24 -2.95
CA SER A 631 18.25 13.66 -3.04
C SER A 631 16.75 13.87 -2.74
N GLY A 632 15.95 12.80 -2.77
CA GLY A 632 14.55 12.80 -2.33
C GLY A 632 14.36 12.63 -0.83
N SER A 633 15.41 12.34 -0.06
CA SER A 633 15.33 12.02 1.38
C SER A 633 15.36 13.23 2.29
N LEU A 634 15.34 14.46 1.75
CA LEU A 634 15.44 15.70 2.54
C LEU A 634 14.31 15.88 3.56
N TYR A 635 13.14 15.22 3.35
CA TYR A 635 12.04 15.22 4.31
C TYR A 635 12.45 14.68 5.68
N LEU A 636 13.42 13.76 5.75
CA LEU A 636 13.94 13.18 7.00
C LEU A 636 14.56 14.23 7.94
N GLY A 637 15.08 15.31 7.39
CA GLY A 637 15.67 16.40 8.15
C GLY A 637 14.69 17.48 8.65
N ARG A 638 13.38 17.34 8.38
CA ARG A 638 12.37 18.36 8.77
C ARG A 638 12.22 18.50 10.29
N HIS A 639 12.50 17.43 11.04
CA HIS A 639 12.40 17.36 12.49
C HIS A 639 13.75 16.97 13.12
N PRO A 640 14.72 17.90 13.22
CA PRO A 640 16.08 17.59 13.71
C PRO A 640 16.11 16.97 15.11
N ASP A 641 15.20 17.40 16.00
CA ASP A 641 15.11 16.82 17.35
C ASP A 641 14.71 15.34 17.30
N TYR A 642 13.82 14.95 16.39
CA TYR A 642 13.46 13.57 16.18
C TYR A 642 14.63 12.75 15.60
N VAL A 643 15.37 13.30 14.63
CA VAL A 643 16.57 12.61 14.09
C VAL A 643 17.56 12.25 15.19
N LEU A 644 17.81 13.18 16.11
CA LEU A 644 18.70 12.91 17.26
C LEU A 644 18.10 11.87 18.21
N LYS A 645 16.81 11.99 18.52
CA LYS A 645 16.09 11.03 19.38
C LYS A 645 16.15 9.61 18.81
N ASN A 646 15.92 9.45 17.53
CA ASN A 646 15.97 8.16 16.83
C ASN A 646 17.39 7.57 16.84
N TYR A 647 18.43 8.40 16.64
CA TYR A 647 19.80 7.95 16.70
C TYR A 647 20.25 7.58 18.12
N ASP A 648 19.83 8.36 19.13
CA ASP A 648 20.15 8.09 20.54
C ASP A 648 19.57 6.75 20.99
N GLU A 649 18.38 6.36 20.53
CA GLU A 649 17.80 5.04 20.82
C GLU A 649 18.67 3.91 20.27
N ILE A 650 19.18 4.01 19.03
CA ILE A 650 20.09 2.99 18.48
C ILE A 650 21.36 2.88 19.34
N VAL A 651 21.94 4.02 19.74
CA VAL A 651 23.13 4.06 20.59
C VAL A 651 22.86 3.42 21.95
N GLU A 652 21.68 3.62 22.52
CA GLU A 652 21.25 2.99 23.77
C GLU A 652 21.08 1.48 23.61
N GLU A 653 20.35 1.02 22.60
CA GLU A 653 20.11 -0.40 22.31
C GLU A 653 21.41 -1.17 22.03
N ARG A 654 22.35 -0.55 21.33
CA ARG A 654 23.69 -1.14 21.07
C ARG A 654 24.67 -1.00 22.23
N SER A 655 24.34 -0.19 23.23
CA SER A 655 25.27 0.25 24.27
C SER A 655 26.56 0.84 23.66
N GLY A 656 26.42 1.62 22.61
CA GLY A 656 27.50 2.24 21.84
C GLY A 656 27.09 2.58 20.40
N GLN A 657 28.09 2.82 19.56
CA GLN A 657 27.83 3.19 18.14
C GLN A 657 27.18 2.04 17.35
N PRO A 658 26.40 2.32 16.30
CA PRO A 658 25.90 1.32 15.36
C PRO A 658 27.02 0.39 14.88
N LYS A 659 26.70 -0.87 14.65
CA LYS A 659 27.65 -1.88 14.16
C LYS A 659 27.57 -2.11 12.64
N LEU A 660 26.35 -1.91 12.10
CA LEU A 660 26.06 -2.00 10.68
C LEU A 660 25.68 -0.60 10.18
N TRP A 661 25.92 -0.31 8.91
CA TRP A 661 25.50 0.93 8.24
C TRP A 661 25.93 2.22 8.97
N LYS A 662 27.05 2.21 9.66
CA LYS A 662 27.53 3.35 10.46
C LYS A 662 27.58 4.64 9.68
N ASP A 663 28.13 4.60 8.48
CA ASP A 663 28.24 5.72 7.55
C ASP A 663 26.86 6.28 7.18
N LEU A 664 25.89 5.41 6.92
CA LEU A 664 24.52 5.80 6.58
C LEU A 664 23.82 6.46 7.79
N PHE A 665 24.02 5.93 9.00
CA PHE A 665 23.53 6.57 10.22
C PHE A 665 24.15 7.95 10.43
N TRP A 666 25.43 8.13 10.13
CA TRP A 666 26.05 9.44 10.25
C TRP A 666 25.57 10.41 9.16
N VAL A 667 25.29 9.94 7.95
CA VAL A 667 24.60 10.74 6.94
C VAL A 667 23.21 11.18 7.43
N TYR A 668 22.44 10.27 8.02
CA TYR A 668 21.15 10.58 8.62
C TYR A 668 21.26 11.62 9.74
N VAL A 669 22.15 11.40 10.71
CA VAL A 669 22.39 12.34 11.82
C VAL A 669 22.91 13.68 11.34
N SER A 670 23.63 13.74 10.23
CA SER A 670 24.14 15.01 9.68
C SER A 670 23.01 16.00 9.32
N MET A 671 21.81 15.52 9.08
CA MET A 671 20.63 16.36 8.83
C MET A 671 20.23 17.18 10.07
N ALA A 672 20.63 16.74 11.28
CA ALA A 672 20.36 17.41 12.54
C ALA A 672 21.61 17.99 13.21
N ASN A 673 22.74 17.27 13.13
CA ASN A 673 23.99 17.66 13.77
C ASN A 673 25.21 17.27 12.90
N PRO A 674 25.53 18.08 11.87
CA PRO A 674 26.61 17.78 10.94
C PRO A 674 28.00 17.72 11.60
N ASP A 675 28.25 18.57 12.62
CA ASP A 675 29.54 18.60 13.33
C ASP A 675 29.78 17.27 14.10
N TYR A 676 28.75 16.77 14.75
CA TYR A 676 28.83 15.47 15.43
C TYR A 676 29.05 14.33 14.44
N ALA A 677 28.24 14.28 13.37
CA ALA A 677 28.35 13.26 12.34
C ALA A 677 29.75 13.23 11.71
N LEU A 678 30.30 14.39 11.36
CA LEU A 678 31.65 14.52 10.83
C LEU A 678 32.71 14.06 11.83
N ALA A 679 32.57 14.40 13.11
CA ALA A 679 33.48 13.96 14.15
C ALA A 679 33.48 12.42 14.31
N GLN A 680 32.33 11.77 14.24
CA GLN A 680 32.23 10.32 14.25
C GLN A 680 32.89 9.68 13.02
N TYR A 681 32.60 10.18 11.83
CA TYR A 681 33.21 9.71 10.59
C TYR A 681 34.74 9.81 10.60
N LEU A 682 35.29 10.90 11.11
CA LEU A 682 36.74 11.12 11.18
C LEU A 682 37.45 10.27 12.25
N THR A 683 36.74 9.78 13.26
CA THR A 683 37.29 8.89 14.30
C THR A 683 37.33 7.43 13.88
N GLU A 684 36.45 7.02 13.03
CA GLU A 684 36.44 5.67 12.43
C GLU A 684 37.30 5.69 11.15
N SER A 685 38.13 4.72 10.94
CA SER A 685 38.91 4.62 9.69
C SER A 685 37.99 4.53 8.48
N PRO A 686 38.34 5.11 7.31
CA PRO A 686 37.48 5.20 6.12
C PRO A 686 37.15 3.85 5.45
N LYS A 687 37.27 2.74 6.14
CA LYS A 687 36.74 1.43 5.76
C LYS A 687 35.48 1.19 6.56
N VAL A 688 34.43 1.84 6.15
CA VAL A 688 33.10 1.51 6.54
C VAL A 688 32.53 0.62 5.46
N ASP A 689 31.97 -0.51 5.84
CA ASP A 689 31.51 -1.57 4.94
C ASP A 689 30.36 -1.09 4.00
#